data_74ce668dae0496de9b616f1400d3c5bd
#
_entry.id   74ce668dae0496de9b616f1400d3c5bd
#
_cell.length_a   1.000
_cell.length_b   1.000
_cell.length_c   1.000
_cell.angle_alpha   90.00
_cell.angle_beta   90.00
_cell.angle_gamma   90.00
#
_symmetry.space_group_name_H-M   'P 1'
#
loop_
_entity.id
_entity.type
_entity.pdbx_description
1 polymer ?
#
loop_
_entity_poly.entity_id
_entity_poly.type
_entity_poly.pdbx_seq_one_letter_code
_entity_poly.pdbx_strand_id
1 'polypeptide(L)'
;MYENDQTCVCESKRSRLSCGGCRDHPPASATNLIASSDQTAIHWDKAPCRFCGTGCSVLVGTQDGRVVATQGDPEAPVNKGLNCIKGYFLSKIMYGQDRLKTPLLRMKDGQYHKDGEFTPVSWDTAFDVMAEKWKASLKTKGPTSVGMFGSGQWTVMEGYAAVKLMKAGFRSNNIDPNARHCMASAVVGFMRTFGIDEPMGCYDDFEHADAFVLWGSNMAEMHPVLWTRITDRRLSHPHVKVNVLSTYYHRSFELADHGYIFHPQSDLAIANFIANYIIQNDAVNWDFVNKHTHFKQAVTDIGYGLRDDHPLQKKAKNANSGDVSDISFEEYKKSVAPYTVEKASEISGVSPDKLITLAKQYADPNTKVMSLWTMGMNQHTRGVWMQSLVYNLHLLTGKIATPGNSPFSLTGQPSACGTAREVGTFAHRLPADMVVANPKHRAIAEKVWKLPEGTIPEKPGFHAVQQDRMLKDGVLNCYWVQCNNNMQAGPNINEERLPGYRNPENFIVVSDAYPTVTAQAADLVLPTAMWVEKEGAYGNAERRTQVWYQQVKTVGESHSDSWQVIEFSKRFKVEEVWPEELLAKAPQYRGKTLYDVLFKNGQVDKFPLSEARELNDDAHHFGFYIQKGLFEEYAEFGRGHGHDLAPYDVYHQVRGLRWPVVDGKETKWRFKEGSDPYAKAGSGWDFYGKPDGKAWIISSPYEAPPEMPNEEYDLWLCTGRVLEHWHTGTMTRRVPELYKAVPDALCFMHHEDAQARGLRRGDEVLISNSRGEVRVRVETRGRNKPPKGLVFVPFFDARILVNKLILDATDPLSKQTDFKKCPVKITKVA
;
A
#
# COMPACT_ATOMS: atom_id res chain seq x y z
N MET A 1 -22.21 -56.86 -0.97
CA MET A 1 -21.96 -57.73 0.23
C MET A 1 -21.40 -56.86 1.32
N TYR A 2 -22.21 -56.78 2.36
CA TYR A 2 -22.11 -56.16 3.70
C TYR A 2 -22.12 -54.62 3.69
N GLU A 3 -23.24 -53.94 3.82
CA GLU A 3 -24.21 -53.63 4.93
C GLU A 3 -23.57 -53.61 6.33
N ASN A 4 -23.67 -52.42 6.98
CA ASN A 4 -24.48 -52.13 8.17
C ASN A 4 -24.32 -50.66 8.60
N ASP A 5 -25.30 -49.96 8.45
CA ASP A 5 -26.27 -49.17 9.24
C ASP A 5 -26.01 -49.11 10.75
N GLN A 6 -25.94 -47.91 11.30
CA GLN A 6 -26.59 -47.54 12.55
C GLN A 6 -26.67 -46.02 12.74
N THR A 7 -27.85 -45.52 12.43
CA THR A 7 -28.38 -44.24 12.88
C THR A 7 -28.60 -44.26 14.39
N CYS A 8 -28.16 -43.24 15.10
CA CYS A 8 -28.66 -42.92 16.45
C CYS A 8 -29.25 -41.51 16.45
N VAL A 9 -30.56 -41.46 16.51
CA VAL A 9 -31.40 -40.32 16.89
C VAL A 9 -31.36 -40.22 18.41
N CYS A 10 -31.12 -39.06 18.98
CA CYS A 10 -31.28 -38.80 20.39
C CYS A 10 -32.25 -37.63 20.60
N GLU A 11 -33.44 -37.99 21.07
CA GLU A 11 -34.49 -37.08 21.54
C GLU A 11 -34.14 -36.43 22.89
N SER A 12 -34.66 -35.25 23.05
CA SER A 12 -34.61 -34.44 24.26
C SER A 12 -35.29 -35.06 25.49
N LYS A 13 -34.60 -35.12 26.64
CA LYS A 13 -35.26 -35.00 27.97
C LYS A 13 -34.34 -34.25 28.94
N ARG A 14 -34.87 -33.17 29.51
CA ARG A 14 -34.30 -32.45 30.66
C ARG A 14 -34.34 -33.33 31.90
N SER A 15 -33.19 -33.52 32.56
CA SER A 15 -33.13 -33.73 34.01
C SER A 15 -31.82 -33.18 34.56
N ARG A 16 -31.94 -32.34 35.57
CA ARG A 16 -30.81 -31.81 36.37
C ARG A 16 -30.18 -32.95 37.14
N LEU A 17 -28.89 -33.11 36.98
CA LEU A 17 -28.04 -33.78 37.95
C LEU A 17 -26.76 -32.95 38.10
N SER A 18 -26.53 -32.50 39.32
CA SER A 18 -25.33 -31.86 39.81
C SER A 18 -24.20 -32.87 39.81
N CYS A 19 -23.13 -32.60 39.08
CA CYS A 19 -21.83 -33.24 39.30
C CYS A 19 -20.82 -32.14 39.63
N GLY A 20 -20.37 -32.20 40.89
CA GLY A 20 -19.26 -31.40 41.35
C GLY A 20 -17.96 -31.87 40.78
N GLY A 21 -17.08 -30.92 40.52
CA GLY A 21 -15.65 -31.15 40.30
C GLY A 21 -15.16 -31.06 38.86
N CYS A 22 -15.45 -29.99 38.12
CA CYS A 22 -14.57 -29.60 37.05
C CYS A 22 -13.47 -28.70 37.65
N ARG A 23 -12.29 -29.28 37.83
CA ARG A 23 -11.08 -28.49 38.06
C ARG A 23 -10.82 -27.71 36.78
N ASP A 24 -10.70 -26.39 36.92
CA ASP A 24 -10.18 -25.49 35.88
C ASP A 24 -8.80 -26.00 35.48
N HIS A 25 -8.72 -26.63 34.32
CA HIS A 25 -7.45 -26.76 33.61
C HIS A 25 -7.29 -25.50 32.78
N PRO A 26 -6.19 -24.73 32.96
CA PRO A 26 -5.85 -23.69 32.03
C PRO A 26 -5.68 -24.34 30.64
N PRO A 27 -5.99 -23.62 29.55
CA PRO A 27 -5.78 -24.15 28.21
C PRO A 27 -4.31 -24.54 28.09
N ALA A 28 -4.06 -25.77 27.61
CA ALA A 28 -2.72 -26.28 27.42
C ALA A 28 -1.94 -25.26 26.56
N SER A 29 -0.92 -24.66 27.14
CA SER A 29 0.01 -23.83 26.38
C SER A 29 0.57 -24.69 25.26
N ALA A 30 0.73 -24.12 24.07
CA ALA A 30 1.29 -24.78 22.89
C ALA A 30 2.72 -25.34 23.09
N THR A 31 3.29 -25.13 24.28
CA THR A 31 4.59 -25.62 24.74
C THR A 31 4.62 -27.12 25.08
N ASN A 32 3.49 -27.83 25.19
CA ASN A 32 3.47 -29.21 25.66
C ASN A 32 3.37 -30.29 24.57
N LEU A 33 3.49 -29.92 23.28
CA LEU A 33 3.33 -30.94 22.23
C LEU A 33 4.65 -31.50 21.68
N ILE A 34 5.83 -31.04 22.13
CA ILE A 34 7.10 -31.62 21.75
C ILE A 34 8.03 -31.63 22.97
N ALA A 35 7.87 -32.60 23.86
CA ALA A 35 8.90 -32.96 24.81
C ALA A 35 9.58 -34.24 24.32
N SER A 36 10.67 -34.08 23.57
CA SER A 36 11.67 -35.11 23.40
C SER A 36 13.05 -34.51 23.74
N SER A 37 13.72 -35.24 24.61
CA SER A 37 15.04 -35.00 25.16
C SER A 37 16.07 -34.37 24.23
N ASP A 38 16.82 -33.42 24.78
CA ASP A 38 18.13 -32.95 24.33
C ASP A 38 18.26 -32.64 22.83
N GLN A 39 17.91 -31.43 22.47
CA GLN A 39 18.62 -30.54 21.53
C GLN A 39 17.72 -29.37 21.12
N THR A 40 18.16 -28.14 21.46
CA THR A 40 17.70 -26.86 20.95
C THR A 40 16.17 -26.68 20.86
N ALA A 41 15.55 -26.26 21.95
CA ALA A 41 14.16 -25.84 21.95
C ALA A 41 13.94 -24.67 20.93
N ILE A 42 12.84 -24.73 20.15
CA ILE A 42 12.46 -23.64 19.27
C ILE A 42 12.13 -22.42 20.15
N HIS A 43 12.84 -21.33 19.90
CA HIS A 43 12.54 -20.06 20.54
C HIS A 43 11.44 -19.34 19.73
N TRP A 44 10.39 -18.87 20.39
CA TRP A 44 9.28 -18.18 19.78
C TRP A 44 9.23 -16.71 20.16
N ASP A 45 9.14 -15.82 19.17
CA ASP A 45 8.93 -14.39 19.37
C ASP A 45 7.92 -13.86 18.36
N LYS A 46 7.30 -12.70 18.65
CA LYS A 46 6.30 -12.10 17.78
C LYS A 46 6.94 -11.25 16.68
N ALA A 47 6.28 -11.23 15.52
CA ALA A 47 6.55 -10.23 14.48
C ALA A 47 5.27 -9.98 13.65
N PRO A 48 5.08 -8.79 13.06
CA PRO A 48 4.03 -8.62 12.07
C PRO A 48 4.39 -9.38 10.79
N CYS A 49 3.37 -9.95 10.15
CA CYS A 49 3.53 -10.57 8.85
C CYS A 49 3.97 -9.54 7.81
N ARG A 50 4.97 -9.87 6.99
CA ARG A 50 5.53 -8.93 6.03
C ARG A 50 4.78 -8.84 4.70
N PHE A 51 3.65 -9.52 4.52
CA PHE A 51 2.97 -9.54 3.22
C PHE A 51 1.97 -8.40 3.06
N CYS A 52 0.79 -8.46 3.64
CA CYS A 52 -0.25 -7.47 3.35
C CYS A 52 -0.53 -6.52 4.52
N GLY A 53 -1.23 -5.43 4.18
CA GLY A 53 -1.60 -4.39 5.13
C GLY A 53 -2.64 -4.78 6.19
N THR A 54 -3.09 -6.05 6.19
CA THR A 54 -3.88 -6.59 7.32
C THR A 54 -3.12 -6.45 8.63
N GLY A 55 -1.79 -6.68 8.62
CA GLY A 55 -0.98 -6.55 9.83
C GLY A 55 -1.19 -7.71 10.82
N CYS A 56 -1.32 -8.94 10.32
CA CYS A 56 -1.37 -10.13 11.17
C CYS A 56 -0.10 -10.19 12.03
N SER A 57 -0.24 -10.42 13.34
CA SER A 57 0.88 -10.84 14.17
C SER A 57 1.11 -12.34 14.00
N VAL A 58 2.37 -12.72 13.87
CA VAL A 58 2.79 -14.12 13.80
C VAL A 58 3.80 -14.40 14.89
N LEU A 59 3.76 -15.61 15.42
CA LEU A 59 4.82 -16.17 16.22
C LEU A 59 5.84 -16.80 15.27
N VAL A 60 7.08 -16.39 15.41
CA VAL A 60 8.22 -16.83 14.62
C VAL A 60 9.08 -17.74 15.46
N GLY A 61 9.19 -18.98 15.04
CA GLY A 61 10.04 -19.99 15.69
C GLY A 61 11.44 -19.97 15.10
N THR A 62 12.44 -19.76 15.94
CA THR A 62 13.87 -19.81 15.57
C THR A 62 14.57 -20.95 16.25
N GLN A 63 15.51 -21.59 15.53
CA GLN A 63 16.35 -22.66 15.99
C GLN A 63 17.68 -22.60 15.25
N ASP A 64 18.78 -22.72 15.95
CA ASP A 64 20.15 -22.68 15.39
C ASP A 64 20.40 -21.43 14.51
N GLY A 65 19.89 -20.27 14.94
CA GLY A 65 20.04 -19.01 14.21
C GLY A 65 19.23 -18.90 12.91
N ARG A 66 18.24 -19.80 12.69
CA ARG A 66 17.37 -19.81 11.52
C ARG A 66 15.91 -19.74 11.90
N VAL A 67 15.11 -19.12 11.06
CA VAL A 67 13.64 -19.19 11.15
C VAL A 67 13.21 -20.56 10.62
N VAL A 68 12.62 -21.37 11.48
CA VAL A 68 12.19 -22.74 11.14
C VAL A 68 10.67 -22.89 11.03
N ALA A 69 9.91 -22.03 11.71
CA ALA A 69 8.46 -22.10 11.73
C ALA A 69 7.80 -20.71 11.85
N THR A 70 6.55 -20.61 11.42
CA THR A 70 5.68 -19.46 11.65
C THR A 70 4.27 -19.94 11.88
N GLN A 71 3.57 -19.30 12.83
CA GLN A 71 2.15 -19.56 13.10
C GLN A 71 1.44 -18.23 13.43
N GLY A 72 0.12 -18.19 13.26
CA GLY A 72 -0.67 -17.03 13.68
C GLY A 72 -0.59 -16.84 15.19
N ASP A 73 -0.46 -15.61 15.65
CA ASP A 73 -0.42 -15.26 17.07
C ASP A 73 -1.86 -15.22 17.64
N PRO A 74 -2.24 -16.10 18.57
CA PRO A 74 -3.59 -16.15 19.12
C PRO A 74 -3.94 -14.92 19.98
N GLU A 75 -2.96 -14.22 20.51
CA GLU A 75 -3.17 -13.00 21.30
C GLU A 75 -3.35 -11.75 20.41
N ALA A 76 -3.13 -11.87 19.11
CA ALA A 76 -3.22 -10.72 18.22
C ALA A 76 -4.68 -10.33 17.93
N PRO A 77 -5.08 -9.05 18.14
CA PRO A 77 -6.44 -8.59 17.89
C PRO A 77 -6.82 -8.60 16.39
N VAL A 78 -5.84 -8.55 15.53
CA VAL A 78 -6.03 -8.49 14.07
C VAL A 78 -6.45 -9.85 13.50
N ASN A 79 -5.68 -10.88 13.78
CA ASN A 79 -5.80 -12.20 13.15
C ASN A 79 -6.22 -13.32 14.10
N LYS A 80 -6.24 -13.11 15.41
CA LYS A 80 -6.77 -14.05 16.41
C LYS A 80 -6.29 -15.49 16.19
N GLY A 81 -4.99 -15.67 15.96
CA GLY A 81 -4.36 -16.97 15.68
C GLY A 81 -4.42 -17.45 14.24
N LEU A 82 -5.17 -16.78 13.36
CA LEU A 82 -5.30 -17.17 11.97
C LEU A 82 -4.08 -16.73 11.16
N ASN A 83 -3.80 -17.47 10.08
CA ASN A 83 -2.78 -17.14 9.12
C ASN A 83 -3.24 -17.53 7.70
N CYS A 84 -2.84 -16.79 6.68
CA CYS A 84 -3.11 -17.19 5.31
C CYS A 84 -2.00 -18.09 4.76
N ILE A 85 -2.22 -18.69 3.60
CA ILE A 85 -1.24 -19.61 2.99
C ILE A 85 0.16 -19.00 2.86
N LYS A 86 0.27 -17.71 2.51
CA LYS A 86 1.57 -17.01 2.43
C LYS A 86 2.21 -16.87 3.81
N GLY A 87 1.42 -16.60 4.83
CA GLY A 87 1.87 -16.45 6.20
C GLY A 87 2.43 -17.75 6.79
N TYR A 88 1.85 -18.91 6.45
CA TYR A 88 2.40 -20.21 6.85
C TYR A 88 3.81 -20.48 6.30
N PHE A 89 4.14 -19.91 5.14
CA PHE A 89 5.43 -20.12 4.49
C PHE A 89 6.42 -18.96 4.68
N LEU A 90 6.18 -18.06 5.62
CA LEU A 90 7.11 -16.95 5.90
C LEU A 90 8.52 -17.41 6.25
N SER A 91 8.68 -18.52 6.96
CA SER A 91 10.00 -19.07 7.28
C SER A 91 10.84 -19.38 6.03
N LYS A 92 10.20 -19.74 4.92
CA LYS A 92 10.91 -20.18 3.69
C LYS A 92 11.31 -19.01 2.77
N ILE A 93 10.65 -17.87 2.87
CA ILE A 93 10.93 -16.73 1.96
C ILE A 93 12.33 -16.14 2.13
N MET A 94 12.96 -16.37 3.26
CA MET A 94 14.29 -15.81 3.60
C MET A 94 15.45 -16.59 3.02
N TYR A 95 15.23 -17.85 2.63
CA TYR A 95 16.27 -18.81 2.31
C TYR A 95 16.26 -19.30 0.85
N GLY A 96 15.84 -18.44 -0.08
CA GLY A 96 15.98 -18.71 -1.50
C GLY A 96 17.46 -18.91 -1.91
N GLN A 97 17.73 -19.82 -2.84
CA GLN A 97 19.09 -20.16 -3.24
C GLN A 97 19.85 -18.97 -3.86
N ASP A 98 19.14 -18.07 -4.52
CA ASP A 98 19.67 -16.87 -5.19
C ASP A 98 19.61 -15.62 -4.29
N ARG A 99 19.59 -15.79 -2.96
CA ARG A 99 19.62 -14.69 -2.01
C ARG A 99 20.90 -13.84 -2.25
N LEU A 100 20.72 -12.52 -2.39
CA LEU A 100 21.84 -11.59 -2.47
C LEU A 100 22.58 -11.53 -1.14
N LYS A 101 23.92 -11.57 -1.18
CA LYS A 101 24.78 -11.71 0.00
C LYS A 101 25.88 -10.68 0.09
N THR A 102 26.31 -10.12 -1.04
CA THR A 102 27.37 -9.11 -1.15
C THR A 102 26.94 -8.02 -2.12
N PRO A 103 27.45 -6.79 -2.02
CA PRO A 103 27.25 -5.77 -3.04
C PRO A 103 27.79 -6.22 -4.40
N LEU A 104 27.06 -5.91 -5.47
CA LEU A 104 27.40 -6.27 -6.84
C LEU A 104 27.45 -5.00 -7.71
N LEU A 105 28.61 -4.69 -8.26
CA LEU A 105 28.82 -3.54 -9.15
C LEU A 105 29.05 -4.01 -10.59
N ARG A 106 28.45 -3.34 -11.56
CA ARG A 106 28.81 -3.60 -12.97
C ARG A 106 30.21 -3.15 -13.26
N MET A 107 31.06 -4.07 -13.70
CA MET A 107 32.46 -3.82 -13.95
C MET A 107 32.90 -4.35 -15.31
N LYS A 108 33.82 -3.63 -15.93
CA LYS A 108 34.56 -4.04 -17.12
C LYS A 108 36.00 -3.55 -16.97
N ASP A 109 36.96 -4.40 -17.24
CA ASP A 109 38.40 -4.11 -17.13
C ASP A 109 38.82 -3.53 -15.75
N GLY A 110 38.19 -4.04 -14.67
CA GLY A 110 38.47 -3.62 -13.30
C GLY A 110 37.87 -2.29 -12.85
N GLN A 111 37.06 -1.65 -13.70
CA GLN A 111 36.38 -0.39 -13.39
C GLN A 111 34.89 -0.46 -13.60
N TYR A 112 34.13 0.43 -12.95
CA TYR A 112 32.70 0.57 -13.21
C TYR A 112 32.44 0.86 -14.69
N HIS A 113 31.50 0.10 -15.26
CA HIS A 113 31.04 0.32 -16.63
C HIS A 113 29.55 -0.05 -16.77
N LYS A 114 28.74 0.80 -17.40
CA LYS A 114 27.29 0.60 -17.57
C LYS A 114 26.88 -0.75 -18.15
N ASP A 115 27.67 -1.24 -19.12
CA ASP A 115 27.45 -2.51 -19.79
C ASP A 115 28.39 -3.64 -19.25
N GLY A 116 28.99 -3.42 -18.07
CA GLY A 116 29.82 -4.42 -17.41
C GLY A 116 29.00 -5.54 -16.77
N GLU A 117 29.71 -6.61 -16.37
CA GLU A 117 29.13 -7.72 -15.62
C GLU A 117 29.10 -7.41 -14.12
N PHE A 118 28.11 -7.97 -13.41
CA PHE A 118 28.01 -7.82 -11.97
C PHE A 118 29.15 -8.56 -11.28
N THR A 119 30.01 -7.81 -10.58
CA THR A 119 31.16 -8.29 -9.84
C THR A 119 30.96 -7.99 -8.35
N PRO A 120 31.20 -8.94 -7.43
CA PRO A 120 31.20 -8.68 -6.00
C PRO A 120 32.24 -7.62 -5.61
N VAL A 121 31.81 -6.66 -4.77
CA VAL A 121 32.65 -5.61 -4.22
C VAL A 121 32.37 -5.43 -2.72
N SER A 122 33.29 -4.78 -1.99
CA SER A 122 33.04 -4.41 -0.60
C SER A 122 31.99 -3.31 -0.49
N TRP A 123 31.36 -3.17 0.70
CA TRP A 123 30.47 -2.07 1.00
C TRP A 123 31.13 -0.70 0.82
N ASP A 124 32.39 -0.55 1.23
CA ASP A 124 33.11 0.70 1.04
C ASP A 124 33.28 1.04 -0.43
N THR A 125 33.73 0.08 -1.26
CA THR A 125 33.83 0.29 -2.72
C THR A 125 32.46 0.66 -3.33
N ALA A 126 31.40 -0.04 -2.92
CA ALA A 126 30.06 0.22 -3.41
C ALA A 126 29.60 1.65 -3.08
N PHE A 127 29.73 2.06 -1.82
CA PHE A 127 29.34 3.41 -1.40
C PHE A 127 30.26 4.52 -1.92
N ASP A 128 31.54 4.25 -2.09
CA ASP A 128 32.48 5.24 -2.63
C ASP A 128 32.16 5.53 -4.11
N VAL A 129 31.91 4.50 -4.93
CA VAL A 129 31.48 4.69 -6.33
C VAL A 129 30.13 5.37 -6.39
N MET A 130 29.17 4.96 -5.57
CA MET A 130 27.86 5.60 -5.49
C MET A 130 27.97 7.08 -5.10
N ALA A 131 28.78 7.39 -4.07
CA ALA A 131 29.00 8.76 -3.61
C ALA A 131 29.69 9.63 -4.66
N GLU A 132 30.67 9.10 -5.38
CA GLU A 132 31.32 9.81 -6.50
C GLU A 132 30.30 10.25 -7.56
N LYS A 133 29.41 9.32 -7.99
CA LYS A 133 28.37 9.62 -8.99
C LYS A 133 27.37 10.65 -8.47
N TRP A 134 26.93 10.49 -7.20
CA TRP A 134 25.98 11.43 -6.60
C TRP A 134 26.57 12.83 -6.41
N LYS A 135 27.83 12.94 -5.93
CA LYS A 135 28.52 14.22 -5.80
C LYS A 135 28.70 14.92 -7.15
N ALA A 136 29.08 14.16 -8.18
CA ALA A 136 29.20 14.70 -9.53
C ALA A 136 27.86 15.23 -10.07
N SER A 137 26.78 14.48 -9.88
CA SER A 137 25.44 14.87 -10.31
C SER A 137 24.93 16.09 -9.53
N LEU A 138 25.04 16.09 -8.20
CA LEU A 138 24.65 17.22 -7.35
C LEU A 138 25.42 18.49 -7.71
N LYS A 139 26.72 18.39 -7.96
CA LYS A 139 27.56 19.52 -8.31
C LYS A 139 27.20 20.14 -9.68
N THR A 140 26.85 19.31 -10.66
CA THR A 140 26.61 19.76 -12.04
C THR A 140 25.16 20.12 -12.33
N LYS A 141 24.20 19.40 -11.72
CA LYS A 141 22.76 19.52 -12.02
C LYS A 141 21.91 19.88 -10.79
N GLY A 142 22.52 19.90 -9.59
CA GLY A 142 21.83 20.24 -8.34
C GLY A 142 20.93 19.14 -7.77
N PRO A 143 20.15 19.44 -6.70
CA PRO A 143 19.36 18.47 -5.96
C PRO A 143 18.29 17.72 -6.77
N THR A 144 17.80 18.29 -7.84
CA THR A 144 16.79 17.65 -8.71
C THR A 144 17.33 16.44 -9.49
N SER A 145 18.65 16.30 -9.57
CA SER A 145 19.31 15.23 -10.31
C SER A 145 19.43 13.91 -9.55
N VAL A 146 19.09 13.90 -8.26
CA VAL A 146 19.15 12.72 -7.40
C VAL A 146 17.76 12.36 -6.88
N GLY A 147 17.47 11.08 -6.81
CA GLY A 147 16.17 10.60 -6.36
C GLY A 147 16.19 9.21 -5.74
N MET A 148 15.10 8.88 -5.05
CA MET A 148 14.92 7.59 -4.40
C MET A 148 13.51 7.06 -4.63
N PHE A 149 13.41 5.75 -4.88
CA PHE A 149 12.14 5.04 -4.95
C PHE A 149 12.02 4.05 -3.79
N GLY A 150 11.09 4.36 -2.92
CA GLY A 150 10.89 3.64 -1.67
C GLY A 150 9.80 2.60 -1.72
N SER A 151 9.50 2.04 -0.55
CA SER A 151 8.63 0.89 -0.45
C SER A 151 7.69 0.93 0.75
N GLY A 152 6.46 0.43 0.57
CA GLY A 152 5.59 0.03 1.66
C GLY A 152 6.02 -1.28 2.34
N GLN A 153 7.15 -1.84 1.96
CA GLN A 153 7.83 -2.96 2.64
C GLN A 153 8.92 -2.49 3.61
N TRP A 154 9.31 -1.23 3.56
CA TRP A 154 10.18 -0.62 4.55
C TRP A 154 9.57 -0.67 5.94
N THR A 155 10.41 -0.74 6.94
CA THR A 155 10.01 -0.37 8.29
C THR A 155 9.76 1.14 8.38
N VAL A 156 9.04 1.58 9.40
CA VAL A 156 8.84 3.00 9.71
C VAL A 156 10.19 3.72 9.79
N MET A 157 11.18 3.13 10.47
CA MET A 157 12.52 3.72 10.65
C MET A 157 13.29 3.83 9.34
N GLU A 158 13.19 2.84 8.46
CA GLU A 158 13.83 2.88 7.13
C GLU A 158 13.26 4.01 6.26
N GLY A 159 11.93 4.09 6.20
CA GLY A 159 11.26 5.19 5.49
C GLY A 159 11.60 6.56 6.08
N TYR A 160 11.66 6.67 7.40
CA TYR A 160 12.00 7.90 8.08
C TYR A 160 13.44 8.35 7.83
N ALA A 161 14.41 7.44 7.92
CA ALA A 161 15.81 7.74 7.62
C ALA A 161 15.99 8.19 6.16
N ALA A 162 15.29 7.52 5.22
CA ALA A 162 15.33 7.88 3.81
C ALA A 162 14.73 9.28 3.54
N VAL A 163 13.58 9.61 4.13
CA VAL A 163 12.96 10.94 4.04
C VAL A 163 13.91 12.01 4.55
N LYS A 164 14.54 11.77 5.70
CA LYS A 164 15.45 12.72 6.33
C LYS A 164 16.71 12.95 5.49
N LEU A 165 17.33 11.87 4.97
CA LEU A 165 18.51 12.00 4.10
C LEU A 165 18.16 12.71 2.79
N MET A 166 17.08 12.34 2.13
CA MET A 166 16.72 12.92 0.83
C MET A 166 16.29 14.38 0.96
N LYS A 167 15.30 14.68 1.81
CA LYS A 167 14.68 16.00 1.88
C LYS A 167 15.54 17.03 2.60
N ALA A 168 16.23 16.64 3.65
CA ALA A 168 17.11 17.53 4.41
C ALA A 168 18.59 17.41 4.00
N GLY A 169 19.11 16.20 3.88
CA GLY A 169 20.51 15.95 3.52
C GLY A 169 20.83 16.42 2.11
N PHE A 170 20.25 15.82 1.11
CA PHE A 170 20.47 16.17 -0.28
C PHE A 170 19.61 17.34 -0.77
N ARG A 171 18.67 17.81 0.07
CA ARG A 171 17.71 18.86 -0.29
C ARG A 171 16.92 18.50 -1.54
N SER A 172 16.62 17.22 -1.72
CA SER A 172 15.83 16.69 -2.83
C SER A 172 14.53 16.09 -2.33
N ASN A 173 13.41 16.65 -2.80
CA ASN A 173 12.09 16.07 -2.57
C ASN A 173 11.78 14.92 -3.55
N ASN A 174 12.73 14.49 -4.39
CA ASN A 174 12.59 13.38 -5.32
C ASN A 174 12.68 12.01 -4.59
N ILE A 175 11.89 11.83 -3.58
CA ILE A 175 11.62 10.54 -2.94
C ILE A 175 10.14 10.23 -3.09
N ASP A 176 9.81 9.08 -3.67
CA ASP A 176 8.42 8.65 -3.81
C ASP A 176 8.35 7.12 -3.62
N PRO A 177 7.33 6.57 -2.95
CA PRO A 177 7.26 5.14 -2.70
C PRO A 177 6.41 4.44 -3.74
N ASN A 178 6.50 3.11 -3.81
CA ASN A 178 5.57 2.32 -4.63
C ASN A 178 4.11 2.41 -4.16
N ALA A 179 3.85 2.93 -2.98
CA ALA A 179 2.50 3.30 -2.53
C ALA A 179 1.84 4.37 -3.42
N ARG A 180 2.63 5.14 -4.20
CA ARG A 180 2.14 6.00 -5.28
C ARG A 180 1.31 5.23 -6.29
N HIS A 181 1.76 4.06 -6.68
CA HIS A 181 1.05 3.16 -7.60
C HIS A 181 -0.05 2.34 -6.91
N CYS A 182 -0.14 2.36 -5.57
CA CYS A 182 -0.97 1.46 -4.78
C CYS A 182 -2.22 2.15 -4.22
N MET A 183 -2.05 3.17 -3.37
CA MET A 183 -3.15 3.73 -2.59
C MET A 183 -3.17 5.27 -2.54
N ALA A 184 -2.43 5.94 -3.41
CA ALA A 184 -2.35 7.40 -3.41
C ALA A 184 -3.71 8.08 -3.64
N SER A 185 -4.63 7.45 -4.38
CA SER A 185 -5.99 7.95 -4.55
C SER A 185 -6.77 7.97 -3.24
N ALA A 186 -6.60 6.94 -2.39
CA ALA A 186 -7.20 6.94 -1.05
C ALA A 186 -6.61 8.04 -0.17
N VAL A 187 -5.27 8.20 -0.19
CA VAL A 187 -4.56 9.27 0.52
C VAL A 187 -5.18 10.65 0.20
N VAL A 188 -5.23 10.97 -1.09
CA VAL A 188 -5.76 12.28 -1.54
C VAL A 188 -7.27 12.39 -1.28
N GLY A 189 -8.02 11.30 -1.43
CA GLY A 189 -9.45 11.26 -1.14
C GLY A 189 -9.76 11.59 0.32
N PHE A 190 -9.07 10.95 1.27
CA PHE A 190 -9.21 11.24 2.70
C PHE A 190 -8.81 12.69 3.03
N MET A 191 -7.65 13.15 2.54
CA MET A 191 -7.19 14.53 2.75
C MET A 191 -8.20 15.56 2.23
N ARG A 192 -8.74 15.36 1.04
CA ARG A 192 -9.70 16.29 0.43
C ARG A 192 -11.02 16.33 1.20
N THR A 193 -11.53 15.18 1.59
CA THR A 193 -12.83 15.06 2.25
C THR A 193 -12.77 15.41 3.74
N PHE A 194 -11.78 14.90 4.46
CA PHE A 194 -11.73 14.97 5.92
C PHE A 194 -10.56 15.80 6.48
N GLY A 195 -9.59 16.17 5.62
CA GLY A 195 -8.41 16.93 6.01
C GLY A 195 -7.27 16.10 6.60
N ILE A 196 -7.49 14.83 6.90
CA ILE A 196 -6.51 13.89 7.43
C ILE A 196 -6.53 12.61 6.59
N ASP A 197 -5.35 12.04 6.36
CA ASP A 197 -5.17 10.89 5.51
C ASP A 197 -5.24 9.58 6.28
N GLU A 198 -6.46 9.07 6.56
CA GLU A 198 -6.63 7.71 7.08
C GLU A 198 -8.07 7.25 7.26
N PRO A 199 -8.30 5.94 7.39
CA PRO A 199 -9.63 5.44 7.71
C PRO A 199 -10.03 5.89 9.13
N MET A 200 -11.27 6.35 9.26
CA MET A 200 -11.85 6.75 10.52
C MET A 200 -12.35 5.58 11.36
N GLY A 201 -12.57 4.41 10.73
CA GLY A 201 -12.92 3.16 11.40
C GLY A 201 -11.72 2.27 11.70
N CYS A 202 -11.99 1.07 12.12
CA CYS A 202 -11.01 0.05 12.43
C CYS A 202 -11.53 -1.37 12.13
N TYR A 203 -10.71 -2.39 12.35
CA TYR A 203 -11.13 -3.77 12.09
C TYR A 203 -12.24 -4.27 13.01
N ASP A 204 -12.48 -3.63 14.16
CA ASP A 204 -13.62 -3.98 15.03
C ASP A 204 -14.96 -3.74 14.32
N ASP A 205 -15.01 -2.92 13.27
CA ASP A 205 -16.22 -2.68 12.47
C ASP A 205 -16.73 -3.95 11.77
N PHE A 206 -15.84 -4.92 11.48
CA PHE A 206 -16.23 -6.18 10.84
C PHE A 206 -17.23 -6.99 11.67
N GLU A 207 -17.15 -6.93 13.00
CA GLU A 207 -18.06 -7.62 13.90
C GLU A 207 -19.40 -6.89 14.10
N HIS A 208 -19.52 -5.66 13.57
CA HIS A 208 -20.70 -4.81 13.78
C HIS A 208 -21.48 -4.48 12.51
N ALA A 209 -20.87 -4.63 11.33
CA ALA A 209 -21.51 -4.30 10.07
C ALA A 209 -22.65 -5.26 9.72
N ASP A 210 -23.69 -4.71 9.04
CA ASP A 210 -24.84 -5.45 8.53
C ASP A 210 -24.74 -5.61 7.01
N ALA A 211 -24.02 -4.71 6.34
CA ALA A 211 -23.71 -4.79 4.92
C ALA A 211 -22.24 -4.50 4.66
N PHE A 212 -21.56 -5.42 4.00
CA PHE A 212 -20.23 -5.23 3.44
C PHE A 212 -20.36 -4.93 1.95
N VAL A 213 -19.76 -3.84 1.50
CA VAL A 213 -19.73 -3.46 0.08
C VAL A 213 -18.28 -3.39 -0.38
N LEU A 214 -17.86 -4.36 -1.19
CA LEU A 214 -16.51 -4.51 -1.69
C LEU A 214 -16.38 -3.81 -3.05
N TRP A 215 -15.84 -2.60 -3.06
CA TRP A 215 -15.59 -1.81 -4.27
C TRP A 215 -14.25 -2.18 -4.91
N GLY A 216 -14.26 -2.92 -6.00
CA GLY A 216 -13.04 -3.32 -6.70
C GLY A 216 -12.03 -4.05 -5.82
N SER A 217 -12.51 -4.93 -4.93
CA SER A 217 -11.71 -5.61 -3.91
C SER A 217 -11.91 -7.12 -3.92
N ASN A 218 -10.86 -7.88 -4.25
CA ASN A 218 -10.83 -9.33 -4.10
C ASN A 218 -10.25 -9.70 -2.72
N MET A 219 -11.01 -9.48 -1.65
CA MET A 219 -10.53 -9.69 -0.28
C MET A 219 -10.20 -11.16 0.03
N ALA A 220 -10.93 -12.11 -0.54
CA ALA A 220 -10.69 -13.54 -0.33
C ALA A 220 -9.25 -13.96 -0.71
N GLU A 221 -8.62 -13.27 -1.67
CA GLU A 221 -7.26 -13.55 -2.11
C GLU A 221 -6.23 -12.52 -1.63
N MET A 222 -6.63 -11.24 -1.48
CA MET A 222 -5.69 -10.14 -1.21
C MET A 222 -5.56 -9.81 0.28
N HIS A 223 -6.63 -9.99 1.06
CA HIS A 223 -6.67 -9.80 2.51
C HIS A 223 -7.37 -11.00 3.20
N PRO A 224 -6.84 -12.24 3.04
CA PRO A 224 -7.58 -13.45 3.39
C PRO A 224 -8.02 -13.52 4.84
N VAL A 225 -7.21 -13.01 5.77
CA VAL A 225 -7.55 -13.03 7.21
C VAL A 225 -8.67 -12.05 7.54
N LEU A 226 -8.71 -10.87 6.92
CA LEU A 226 -9.88 -9.98 7.09
C LEU A 226 -11.12 -10.56 6.41
N TRP A 227 -10.94 -11.28 5.30
CA TRP A 227 -12.03 -12.00 4.65
C TRP A 227 -12.66 -13.07 5.55
N THR A 228 -11.87 -13.75 6.38
CA THR A 228 -12.42 -14.71 7.34
C THR A 228 -13.31 -14.03 8.38
N ARG A 229 -13.02 -12.80 8.80
CA ARG A 229 -13.88 -12.02 9.70
C ARG A 229 -15.23 -11.68 9.06
N ILE A 230 -15.24 -11.30 7.76
CA ILE A 230 -16.49 -11.11 6.99
C ILE A 230 -17.26 -12.42 6.90
N THR A 231 -16.57 -13.51 6.57
CA THR A 231 -17.19 -14.85 6.45
C THR A 231 -17.83 -15.27 7.76
N ASP A 232 -17.11 -15.13 8.87
CA ASP A 232 -17.61 -15.47 10.20
C ASP A 232 -18.84 -14.63 10.57
N ARG A 233 -18.75 -13.30 10.38
CA ARG A 233 -19.88 -12.39 10.62
C ARG A 233 -21.09 -12.75 9.77
N ARG A 234 -20.90 -13.02 8.46
CA ARG A 234 -21.98 -13.36 7.53
C ARG A 234 -22.65 -14.69 7.89
N LEU A 235 -21.87 -15.71 8.24
CA LEU A 235 -22.39 -17.04 8.57
C LEU A 235 -23.09 -17.07 9.93
N SER A 236 -22.59 -16.29 10.90
CA SER A 236 -23.18 -16.21 12.24
C SER A 236 -24.45 -15.34 12.29
N HIS A 237 -24.64 -14.45 11.32
CA HIS A 237 -25.74 -13.46 11.31
C HIS A 237 -26.43 -13.44 9.94
N PRO A 238 -27.52 -14.17 9.74
CA PRO A 238 -28.19 -14.34 8.44
C PRO A 238 -28.68 -13.05 7.77
N HIS A 239 -28.92 -11.99 8.54
CA HIS A 239 -29.33 -10.69 8.02
C HIS A 239 -28.18 -9.92 7.34
N VAL A 240 -26.94 -10.22 7.69
CA VAL A 240 -25.75 -9.57 7.11
C VAL A 240 -25.65 -9.88 5.62
N LYS A 241 -25.32 -8.87 4.82
CA LYS A 241 -25.18 -8.98 3.36
C LYS A 241 -23.76 -8.66 2.92
N VAL A 242 -23.27 -9.46 1.97
CA VAL A 242 -21.99 -9.26 1.30
C VAL A 242 -22.23 -8.90 -0.17
N ASN A 243 -21.84 -7.69 -0.54
CA ASN A 243 -21.94 -7.17 -1.90
C ASN A 243 -20.55 -7.08 -2.50
N VAL A 244 -20.34 -7.68 -3.68
CA VAL A 244 -19.04 -7.65 -4.35
C VAL A 244 -19.18 -6.99 -5.71
N LEU A 245 -18.49 -5.86 -5.90
CA LEU A 245 -18.43 -5.09 -7.13
C LEU A 245 -17.05 -5.25 -7.78
N SER A 246 -16.99 -5.73 -9.00
CA SER A 246 -15.74 -5.93 -9.74
C SER A 246 -16.00 -5.97 -11.26
N THR A 247 -14.94 -5.85 -12.05
CA THR A 247 -15.01 -6.00 -13.51
C THR A 247 -14.96 -7.46 -13.98
N TYR A 248 -14.70 -8.39 -13.06
CA TYR A 248 -14.72 -9.83 -13.36
C TYR A 248 -15.05 -10.63 -12.10
N TYR A 249 -15.56 -11.86 -12.30
CA TYR A 249 -15.85 -12.78 -11.20
C TYR A 249 -14.56 -13.38 -10.63
N HIS A 250 -14.38 -13.27 -9.31
CA HIS A 250 -13.25 -13.80 -8.56
C HIS A 250 -13.71 -14.41 -7.24
N ARG A 251 -12.78 -14.95 -6.47
CA ARG A 251 -13.07 -15.76 -5.28
C ARG A 251 -13.97 -15.10 -4.23
N SER A 252 -13.93 -13.79 -4.07
CA SER A 252 -14.83 -13.11 -3.11
C SER A 252 -16.31 -13.21 -3.49
N PHE A 253 -16.64 -13.48 -4.76
CA PHE A 253 -18.02 -13.71 -5.18
C PHE A 253 -18.62 -15.03 -4.66
N GLU A 254 -17.79 -15.98 -4.23
CA GLU A 254 -18.26 -17.27 -3.71
C GLU A 254 -19.06 -17.15 -2.40
N LEU A 255 -18.82 -16.06 -1.63
CA LEU A 255 -19.60 -15.74 -0.43
C LEU A 255 -20.61 -14.60 -0.64
N ALA A 256 -20.60 -13.95 -1.78
CA ALA A 256 -21.43 -12.78 -2.02
C ALA A 256 -22.92 -13.13 -2.04
N ASP A 257 -23.71 -12.38 -1.28
CA ASP A 257 -25.17 -12.38 -1.43
C ASP A 257 -25.59 -11.72 -2.74
N HIS A 258 -24.85 -10.67 -3.13
CA HIS A 258 -25.07 -9.91 -4.36
C HIS A 258 -23.76 -9.64 -5.09
N GLY A 259 -23.69 -10.06 -6.35
CA GLY A 259 -22.54 -9.85 -7.22
C GLY A 259 -22.85 -8.86 -8.35
N TYR A 260 -21.95 -7.88 -8.54
CA TYR A 260 -22.05 -6.80 -9.52
C TYR A 260 -20.82 -6.83 -10.43
N ILE A 261 -20.98 -7.31 -11.65
CA ILE A 261 -19.95 -7.22 -12.68
C ILE A 261 -20.24 -5.98 -13.51
N PHE A 262 -19.32 -5.02 -13.50
CA PHE A 262 -19.51 -3.73 -14.14
C PHE A 262 -18.40 -3.42 -15.16
N HIS A 263 -18.70 -2.54 -16.09
CA HIS A 263 -17.73 -2.08 -17.10
C HIS A 263 -16.60 -1.28 -16.42
N PRO A 264 -15.34 -1.40 -16.88
CA PRO A 264 -14.22 -0.67 -16.29
C PRO A 264 -14.50 0.84 -16.12
N GLN A 265 -14.23 1.38 -14.90
CA GLN A 265 -14.43 2.78 -14.50
C GLN A 265 -15.91 3.25 -14.38
N SER A 266 -16.88 2.39 -14.59
CA SER A 266 -18.31 2.77 -14.45
C SER A 266 -18.82 2.77 -13.00
N ASP A 267 -17.98 2.39 -12.05
CA ASP A 267 -18.23 2.51 -10.61
C ASP A 267 -18.60 3.95 -10.18
N LEU A 268 -18.04 4.97 -10.86
CA LEU A 268 -18.46 6.38 -10.66
C LEU A 268 -19.96 6.60 -10.94
N ALA A 269 -20.48 6.00 -12.01
CA ALA A 269 -21.91 6.10 -12.34
C ALA A 269 -22.78 5.36 -11.32
N ILE A 270 -22.32 4.19 -10.83
CA ILE A 270 -23.02 3.42 -9.79
C ILE A 270 -23.09 4.23 -8.49
N ALA A 271 -21.98 4.84 -8.05
CA ALA A 271 -21.97 5.63 -6.82
C ALA A 271 -22.84 6.89 -6.93
N ASN A 272 -22.82 7.60 -8.07
CA ASN A 272 -23.72 8.74 -8.32
C ASN A 272 -25.20 8.31 -8.33
N PHE A 273 -25.54 7.15 -8.90
CA PHE A 273 -26.89 6.59 -8.84
C PHE A 273 -27.33 6.34 -7.39
N ILE A 274 -26.46 5.73 -6.56
CA ILE A 274 -26.80 5.47 -5.15
C ILE A 274 -27.02 6.78 -4.41
N ALA A 275 -26.21 7.82 -4.65
CA ALA A 275 -26.43 9.14 -4.07
C ALA A 275 -27.78 9.75 -4.52
N ASN A 276 -28.11 9.67 -5.81
CA ASN A 276 -29.42 10.08 -6.33
C ASN A 276 -30.56 9.29 -5.67
N TYR A 277 -30.45 7.99 -5.55
CA TYR A 277 -31.45 7.14 -4.89
C TYR A 277 -31.68 7.54 -3.43
N ILE A 278 -30.61 7.78 -2.65
CA ILE A 278 -30.69 8.26 -1.26
C ILE A 278 -31.49 9.55 -1.19
N ILE A 279 -31.23 10.51 -2.10
CA ILE A 279 -31.94 11.81 -2.14
C ILE A 279 -33.40 11.64 -2.54
N GLN A 280 -33.70 10.86 -3.59
CA GLN A 280 -35.06 10.70 -4.11
C GLN A 280 -35.98 9.90 -3.16
N ASN A 281 -35.40 9.12 -2.23
CA ASN A 281 -36.14 8.34 -1.25
C ASN A 281 -36.13 8.95 0.17
N ASP A 282 -35.81 10.24 0.29
CA ASP A 282 -35.76 10.99 1.56
C ASP A 282 -34.87 10.33 2.64
N ALA A 283 -33.79 9.62 2.21
CA ALA A 283 -32.91 8.87 3.09
C ALA A 283 -31.66 9.68 3.53
N VAL A 284 -31.63 10.98 3.25
CA VAL A 284 -30.56 11.88 3.72
C VAL A 284 -30.68 12.09 5.23
N ASN A 285 -29.62 11.88 5.96
CA ASN A 285 -29.53 12.21 7.38
C ASN A 285 -29.28 13.74 7.56
N TRP A 286 -30.33 14.52 7.52
CA TRP A 286 -30.23 15.98 7.57
C TRP A 286 -29.63 16.51 8.86
N ASP A 287 -29.83 15.84 9.98
CA ASP A 287 -29.21 16.24 11.25
C ASP A 287 -27.70 16.18 11.16
N PHE A 288 -27.16 15.11 10.56
CA PHE A 288 -25.73 14.97 10.33
C PHE A 288 -25.21 15.91 9.23
N VAL A 289 -25.88 15.93 8.06
CA VAL A 289 -25.43 16.68 6.88
C VAL A 289 -25.32 18.18 7.19
N ASN A 290 -26.35 18.77 7.79
CA ASN A 290 -26.37 20.20 8.09
C ASN A 290 -25.30 20.62 9.10
N LYS A 291 -24.99 19.76 10.06
CA LYS A 291 -24.03 20.08 11.12
C LYS A 291 -22.60 19.84 10.71
N HIS A 292 -22.33 18.80 9.89
CA HIS A 292 -20.99 18.24 9.75
C HIS A 292 -20.46 18.23 8.32
N THR A 293 -21.18 18.79 7.34
CA THR A 293 -20.74 18.73 5.94
C THR A 293 -20.87 20.05 5.19
N HIS A 294 -20.11 20.15 4.07
CA HIS A 294 -20.27 21.15 3.02
C HIS A 294 -20.35 20.47 1.67
N PHE A 295 -21.16 21.00 0.76
CA PHE A 295 -21.25 20.55 -0.61
C PHE A 295 -20.26 21.29 -1.49
N LYS A 296 -19.54 20.54 -2.32
CA LYS A 296 -18.51 21.02 -3.24
C LYS A 296 -18.72 20.44 -4.63
N GLN A 297 -18.27 21.16 -5.65
CA GLN A 297 -18.20 20.70 -7.04
C GLN A 297 -16.73 20.56 -7.44
N ALA A 298 -16.31 19.39 -7.91
CA ALA A 298 -14.98 19.20 -8.47
C ALA A 298 -14.87 19.84 -9.86
N VAL A 299 -13.71 20.40 -10.17
CA VAL A 299 -13.35 20.80 -11.53
C VAL A 299 -13.22 19.55 -12.40
N THR A 300 -13.78 19.62 -13.60
CA THR A 300 -13.76 18.55 -14.61
C THR A 300 -12.73 18.83 -15.71
N ASP A 301 -12.57 17.88 -16.63
CA ASP A 301 -11.63 17.99 -17.75
C ASP A 301 -10.15 18.20 -17.28
N ILE A 302 -9.78 17.40 -16.27
CA ILE A 302 -8.50 17.52 -15.55
C ILE A 302 -7.34 16.75 -16.20
N GLY A 303 -7.57 16.11 -17.34
CA GLY A 303 -6.57 15.30 -18.04
C GLY A 303 -6.31 13.93 -17.40
N TYR A 304 -5.16 13.35 -17.71
CA TYR A 304 -4.81 11.99 -17.34
C TYR A 304 -3.37 11.84 -16.81
N GLY A 305 -2.73 12.94 -16.44
CA GLY A 305 -1.36 12.97 -15.92
C GLY A 305 -0.31 12.40 -16.87
N LEU A 306 -0.57 12.47 -18.17
CA LEU A 306 0.35 12.07 -19.23
C LEU A 306 1.38 13.19 -19.52
N ARG A 307 2.35 12.93 -20.40
CA ARG A 307 3.24 13.98 -20.89
C ARG A 307 2.44 15.08 -21.58
N ASP A 308 2.92 16.32 -21.49
CA ASP A 308 2.19 17.51 -22.02
C ASP A 308 1.96 17.44 -23.54
N ASP A 309 2.85 16.77 -24.27
CA ASP A 309 2.74 16.57 -25.72
C ASP A 309 1.80 15.42 -26.11
N HIS A 310 1.37 14.59 -25.17
CA HIS A 310 0.47 13.47 -25.43
C HIS A 310 -0.92 13.97 -25.89
N PRO A 311 -1.51 13.40 -26.98
CA PRO A 311 -2.78 13.90 -27.54
C PRO A 311 -3.95 13.95 -26.54
N LEU A 312 -4.02 12.99 -25.63
CA LEU A 312 -5.06 12.95 -24.59
C LEU A 312 -4.87 14.04 -23.53
N GLN A 313 -3.63 14.41 -23.22
CA GLN A 313 -3.33 15.46 -22.24
C GLN A 313 -3.55 16.85 -22.82
N LYS A 314 -3.18 17.09 -24.08
CA LYS A 314 -3.39 18.36 -24.79
C LYS A 314 -4.85 18.79 -24.88
N LYS A 315 -5.80 17.85 -24.82
CA LYS A 315 -7.24 18.13 -24.88
C LYS A 315 -7.80 18.65 -23.56
N ALA A 316 -7.11 18.44 -22.43
CA ALA A 316 -7.59 18.82 -21.13
C ALA A 316 -7.52 20.34 -20.92
N LYS A 317 -8.64 20.96 -20.53
CA LYS A 317 -8.73 22.40 -20.28
C LYS A 317 -8.20 22.79 -18.90
N ASN A 318 -8.33 21.88 -17.93
CA ASN A 318 -8.00 22.08 -16.52
C ASN A 318 -6.96 21.05 -16.07
N ALA A 319 -5.92 20.82 -16.87
CA ALA A 319 -4.92 19.79 -16.60
C ALA A 319 -4.36 19.91 -15.17
N ASN A 320 -4.43 18.79 -14.43
CA ASN A 320 -3.93 18.68 -13.06
C ASN A 320 -4.63 19.56 -11.99
N SER A 321 -5.75 20.21 -12.28
CA SER A 321 -6.49 21.01 -11.28
C SER A 321 -7.17 20.12 -10.24
N GLY A 322 -6.88 20.43 -8.97
CA GLY A 322 -7.53 19.84 -7.81
C GLY A 322 -8.63 20.73 -7.19
N ASP A 323 -8.98 21.83 -7.83
CA ASP A 323 -9.87 22.83 -7.27
C ASP A 323 -11.29 22.31 -7.09
N VAL A 324 -11.97 22.90 -6.11
CA VAL A 324 -13.39 22.69 -5.85
C VAL A 324 -14.06 24.04 -5.60
N SER A 325 -15.31 24.16 -6.00
CA SER A 325 -16.16 25.32 -5.69
C SER A 325 -17.25 24.93 -4.71
N ASP A 326 -17.69 25.90 -3.90
CA ASP A 326 -18.86 25.75 -3.07
C ASP A 326 -20.13 25.64 -3.93
N ILE A 327 -21.01 24.70 -3.57
CA ILE A 327 -22.30 24.52 -4.18
C ILE A 327 -23.36 24.31 -3.09
N SER A 328 -24.63 24.61 -3.43
CA SER A 328 -25.77 24.29 -2.59
C SER A 328 -26.15 22.80 -2.67
N PHE A 329 -26.94 22.32 -1.71
CA PHE A 329 -27.53 20.98 -1.81
C PHE A 329 -28.38 20.82 -3.10
N GLU A 330 -29.14 21.84 -3.50
CA GLU A 330 -29.95 21.77 -4.72
C GLU A 330 -29.08 21.63 -5.99
N GLU A 331 -27.90 22.24 -6.02
CA GLU A 331 -26.95 22.06 -7.12
C GLU A 331 -26.33 20.65 -7.08
N TYR A 332 -26.02 20.13 -5.89
CA TYR A 332 -25.56 18.74 -5.75
C TYR A 332 -26.65 17.76 -6.21
N LYS A 333 -27.91 17.95 -5.78
CA LYS A 333 -29.07 17.16 -6.21
C LYS A 333 -29.21 17.19 -7.74
N LYS A 334 -29.08 18.35 -8.38
CA LYS A 334 -29.07 18.47 -9.84
C LYS A 334 -27.92 17.73 -10.49
N SER A 335 -26.76 17.71 -9.89
CA SER A 335 -25.58 17.05 -10.45
C SER A 335 -25.70 15.51 -10.47
N VAL A 336 -26.39 14.91 -9.50
CA VAL A 336 -26.62 13.47 -9.44
C VAL A 336 -27.91 13.01 -10.11
N ALA A 337 -28.88 13.91 -10.33
CA ALA A 337 -30.18 13.60 -10.94
C ALA A 337 -30.11 12.88 -12.31
N PRO A 338 -29.13 13.16 -13.20
CA PRO A 338 -28.97 12.43 -14.45
C PRO A 338 -28.64 10.93 -14.29
N TYR A 339 -28.16 10.54 -13.13
CA TYR A 339 -27.85 9.14 -12.85
C TYR A 339 -29.07 8.40 -12.32
N THR A 340 -30.08 8.21 -13.21
CA THR A 340 -31.21 7.31 -12.94
C THR A 340 -30.74 5.86 -12.93
N VAL A 341 -31.58 4.94 -12.48
CA VAL A 341 -31.23 3.51 -12.49
C VAL A 341 -30.99 2.99 -13.91
N GLU A 342 -31.76 3.48 -14.88
CA GLU A 342 -31.60 3.13 -16.30
C GLU A 342 -30.26 3.65 -16.83
N LYS A 343 -29.91 4.90 -16.53
CA LYS A 343 -28.66 5.49 -16.99
C LYS A 343 -27.44 4.83 -16.34
N ALA A 344 -27.49 4.54 -15.06
CA ALA A 344 -26.44 3.81 -14.36
C ALA A 344 -26.31 2.37 -14.88
N SER A 345 -27.42 1.71 -15.19
CA SER A 345 -27.44 0.37 -15.81
C SER A 345 -26.83 0.39 -17.21
N GLU A 346 -27.20 1.38 -18.05
CA GLU A 346 -26.61 1.56 -19.38
C GLU A 346 -25.08 1.71 -19.33
N ILE A 347 -24.58 2.58 -18.45
CA ILE A 347 -23.14 2.86 -18.33
C ILE A 347 -22.40 1.65 -17.74
N SER A 348 -22.95 1.03 -16.71
CA SER A 348 -22.24 0.01 -15.93
C SER A 348 -22.41 -1.42 -16.45
N GLY A 349 -23.48 -1.68 -17.20
CA GLY A 349 -23.88 -3.03 -17.58
C GLY A 349 -24.51 -3.85 -16.44
N VAL A 350 -24.73 -3.25 -15.26
CA VAL A 350 -25.38 -3.90 -14.12
C VAL A 350 -26.89 -3.70 -14.22
N SER A 351 -27.68 -4.76 -14.00
CA SER A 351 -29.13 -4.68 -14.11
C SER A 351 -29.75 -3.72 -13.08
N PRO A 352 -30.87 -3.03 -13.45
CA PRO A 352 -31.57 -2.09 -12.57
C PRO A 352 -31.91 -2.65 -11.18
N ASP A 353 -32.43 -3.87 -11.11
CA ASP A 353 -32.83 -4.51 -9.85
C ASP A 353 -31.63 -4.69 -8.88
N LYS A 354 -30.48 -5.05 -9.42
CA LYS A 354 -29.24 -5.16 -8.64
C LYS A 354 -28.79 -3.81 -8.12
N LEU A 355 -28.81 -2.77 -8.96
CA LEU A 355 -28.44 -1.41 -8.55
C LEU A 355 -29.36 -0.89 -7.45
N ILE A 356 -30.67 -1.09 -7.58
CA ILE A 356 -31.65 -0.72 -6.55
C ILE A 356 -31.41 -1.48 -5.25
N THR A 357 -31.09 -2.79 -5.34
CA THR A 357 -30.79 -3.61 -4.17
C THR A 357 -29.59 -3.08 -3.38
N LEU A 358 -28.54 -2.65 -4.08
CA LEU A 358 -27.38 -2.03 -3.46
C LEU A 358 -27.72 -0.67 -2.83
N ALA A 359 -28.45 0.18 -3.56
CA ALA A 359 -28.80 1.51 -3.10
C ALA A 359 -29.67 1.46 -1.84
N LYS A 360 -30.62 0.53 -1.74
CA LYS A 360 -31.45 0.31 -0.55
C LYS A 360 -30.63 0.06 0.72
N GLN A 361 -29.51 -0.65 0.64
CA GLN A 361 -28.67 -0.94 1.81
C GLN A 361 -27.99 0.33 2.36
N TYR A 362 -27.58 1.26 1.48
CA TYR A 362 -27.07 2.56 1.92
C TYR A 362 -28.19 3.46 2.47
N ALA A 363 -29.36 3.44 1.83
CA ALA A 363 -30.50 4.31 2.19
C ALA A 363 -31.20 3.89 3.49
N ASP A 364 -31.23 2.60 3.83
CA ASP A 364 -31.86 2.11 5.05
C ASP A 364 -31.14 2.62 6.31
N PRO A 365 -31.78 3.44 7.17
CA PRO A 365 -31.12 4.00 8.35
C PRO A 365 -30.71 2.94 9.39
N ASN A 366 -31.34 1.76 9.36
CA ASN A 366 -31.06 0.68 10.32
C ASN A 366 -29.92 -0.24 9.88
N THR A 367 -29.50 -0.20 8.62
CA THR A 367 -28.43 -1.02 8.10
C THR A 367 -27.08 -0.33 8.30
N LYS A 368 -26.17 -0.95 9.04
CA LYS A 368 -24.78 -0.50 9.18
C LYS A 368 -23.97 -0.94 7.96
N VAL A 369 -23.35 0.00 7.29
CA VAL A 369 -22.64 -0.25 6.04
C VAL A 369 -21.14 -0.02 6.19
N MET A 370 -20.35 -1.03 5.80
CA MET A 370 -18.91 -0.93 5.68
C MET A 370 -18.51 -1.02 4.20
N SER A 371 -18.02 0.07 3.64
CA SER A 371 -17.49 0.11 2.27
C SER A 371 -16.00 -0.21 2.30
N LEU A 372 -15.59 -1.22 1.57
CA LEU A 372 -14.23 -1.75 1.56
C LEU A 372 -13.66 -1.71 0.15
N TRP A 373 -12.49 -1.13 -0.04
CA TRP A 373 -11.88 -1.11 -1.38
C TRP A 373 -10.38 -1.35 -1.37
N THR A 374 -9.89 -1.75 -2.53
CA THR A 374 -8.48 -1.92 -2.84
C THR A 374 -8.14 -1.28 -4.19
N MET A 375 -7.26 -1.92 -4.93
CA MET A 375 -6.68 -1.38 -6.17
C MET A 375 -7.67 -1.26 -7.34
N GLY A 376 -8.80 -1.97 -7.34
CA GLY A 376 -9.82 -1.81 -8.37
C GLY A 376 -10.41 -0.41 -8.38
N MET A 377 -10.57 0.20 -7.21
CA MET A 377 -11.07 1.57 -7.05
C MET A 377 -9.94 2.61 -7.04
N ASN A 378 -8.76 2.25 -6.47
CA ASN A 378 -7.65 3.19 -6.36
C ASN A 378 -6.93 3.42 -7.69
N GLN A 379 -6.68 2.36 -8.47
CA GLN A 379 -5.80 2.38 -9.63
C GLN A 379 -6.55 2.69 -10.92
N HIS A 380 -7.17 3.86 -11.00
CA HIS A 380 -7.68 4.40 -12.25
C HIS A 380 -7.62 5.94 -12.31
N THR A 381 -7.77 6.51 -13.48
CA THR A 381 -7.53 7.93 -13.76
C THR A 381 -8.52 8.89 -13.10
N ARG A 382 -9.54 8.37 -12.44
CA ARG A 382 -10.51 9.12 -11.61
C ARG A 382 -10.66 8.49 -10.22
N GLY A 383 -9.56 7.89 -9.72
CA GLY A 383 -9.55 7.20 -8.43
C GLY A 383 -9.91 8.12 -7.27
N VAL A 384 -9.42 9.37 -7.25
CA VAL A 384 -9.76 10.36 -6.21
C VAL A 384 -11.24 10.72 -6.25
N TRP A 385 -11.82 10.89 -7.43
CA TRP A 385 -13.26 11.14 -7.54
C TRP A 385 -14.07 9.97 -7.01
N MET A 386 -13.68 8.76 -7.37
CA MET A 386 -14.37 7.56 -6.88
C MET A 386 -14.33 7.45 -5.35
N GLN A 387 -13.18 7.80 -4.72
CA GLN A 387 -13.07 7.89 -3.27
C GLN A 387 -14.13 8.85 -2.71
N SER A 388 -14.17 10.08 -3.26
CA SER A 388 -15.12 11.11 -2.82
C SER A 388 -16.57 10.66 -2.97
N LEU A 389 -16.91 9.98 -4.08
CA LEU A 389 -18.26 9.49 -4.31
C LEU A 389 -18.70 8.43 -3.28
N VAL A 390 -17.79 7.51 -2.90
CA VAL A 390 -18.09 6.55 -1.82
C VAL A 390 -18.24 7.27 -0.48
N TYR A 391 -17.38 8.24 -0.17
CA TYR A 391 -17.52 9.03 1.05
C TYR A 391 -18.84 9.80 1.09
N ASN A 392 -19.30 10.34 -0.05
CA ASN A 392 -20.60 11.01 -0.14
C ASN A 392 -21.76 10.11 0.33
N LEU A 393 -21.73 8.81 -0.01
CA LEU A 393 -22.79 7.88 0.41
C LEU A 393 -22.83 7.74 1.95
N HIS A 394 -21.67 7.66 2.58
CA HIS A 394 -21.55 7.59 4.03
C HIS A 394 -21.91 8.91 4.71
N LEU A 395 -21.50 10.04 4.13
CA LEU A 395 -21.79 11.38 4.67
C LEU A 395 -23.28 11.76 4.52
N LEU A 396 -23.89 11.48 3.37
CA LEU A 396 -25.33 11.73 3.16
C LEU A 396 -26.20 10.96 4.16
N THR A 397 -25.80 9.76 4.56
CA THR A 397 -26.57 8.89 5.45
C THR A 397 -26.08 8.92 6.91
N GLY A 398 -25.02 9.66 7.22
CA GLY A 398 -24.43 9.72 8.56
C GLY A 398 -23.78 8.41 9.03
N LYS A 399 -23.49 7.47 8.11
CA LYS A 399 -22.94 6.14 8.42
C LYS A 399 -21.42 6.18 8.45
N ILE A 400 -20.87 6.86 9.43
CA ILE A 400 -19.41 7.14 9.48
C ILE A 400 -18.90 7.19 10.92
N ALA A 401 -17.69 6.68 11.12
CA ALA A 401 -16.96 6.72 12.38
C ALA A 401 -17.73 6.16 13.59
N THR A 402 -18.56 5.16 13.35
CA THR A 402 -19.31 4.43 14.38
C THR A 402 -19.22 2.92 14.12
N PRO A 403 -19.39 2.07 15.16
CA PRO A 403 -19.23 0.63 14.97
C PRO A 403 -20.02 0.05 13.79
N GLY A 404 -19.32 -0.52 12.82
CA GLY A 404 -19.88 -1.13 11.61
C GLY A 404 -20.23 -0.15 10.48
N ASN A 405 -19.98 1.15 10.67
CA ASN A 405 -20.22 2.19 9.67
C ASN A 405 -18.91 2.89 9.31
N SER A 406 -18.27 2.45 8.23
CA SER A 406 -17.00 3.03 7.83
C SER A 406 -16.73 2.85 6.33
N PRO A 407 -16.31 3.92 5.63
CA PRO A 407 -15.56 3.78 4.39
C PRO A 407 -14.11 3.40 4.74
N PHE A 408 -13.60 2.28 4.22
CA PHE A 408 -12.35 1.70 4.66
C PHE A 408 -11.42 1.31 3.48
N SER A 409 -10.29 2.00 3.36
CA SER A 409 -9.24 1.67 2.40
C SER A 409 -8.39 0.50 2.91
N LEU A 410 -8.42 -0.62 2.21
CA LEU A 410 -7.62 -1.79 2.51
C LEU A 410 -6.23 -1.67 1.88
N THR A 411 -5.26 -1.22 2.65
CA THR A 411 -3.88 -1.04 2.18
C THR A 411 -3.25 -2.37 1.81
N GLY A 412 -2.56 -2.41 0.66
CA GLY A 412 -2.00 -3.64 0.12
C GLY A 412 -0.75 -4.12 0.85
N GLN A 413 0.23 -3.25 1.11
CA GLN A 413 1.53 -3.61 1.70
C GLN A 413 1.52 -3.45 3.22
N PRO A 414 2.40 -4.17 3.94
CA PRO A 414 2.34 -4.29 5.41
C PRO A 414 2.59 -2.97 6.13
N SER A 415 3.39 -2.08 5.55
CA SER A 415 3.74 -0.78 6.14
C SER A 415 3.57 0.39 5.17
N ALA A 416 2.71 0.28 4.15
CA ALA A 416 2.47 1.43 3.28
C ALA A 416 1.78 2.58 4.03
N CYS A 417 1.00 2.28 5.06
CA CYS A 417 0.52 3.30 6.00
C CYS A 417 1.70 3.90 6.78
N GLY A 418 2.48 3.09 7.49
CA GLY A 418 3.61 3.54 8.29
C GLY A 418 4.66 4.34 7.50
N THR A 419 4.93 3.96 6.25
CA THR A 419 5.99 4.60 5.45
C THR A 419 5.48 5.74 4.57
N ALA A 420 4.49 5.49 3.72
CA ALA A 420 4.05 6.49 2.75
C ALA A 420 3.17 7.57 3.38
N ARG A 421 2.26 7.17 4.27
CA ARG A 421 1.31 8.08 4.91
C ARG A 421 1.92 8.72 6.15
N GLU A 422 2.37 7.92 7.11
CA GLU A 422 2.79 8.39 8.44
C GLU A 422 4.17 9.09 8.41
N VAL A 423 5.24 8.45 7.89
CA VAL A 423 6.57 9.10 7.83
C VAL A 423 6.79 9.98 6.60
N GLY A 424 5.85 10.00 5.67
CA GLY A 424 5.82 10.99 4.59
C GLY A 424 6.79 10.74 3.45
N THR A 425 6.93 9.48 2.98
CA THR A 425 7.83 9.17 1.86
C THR A 425 7.33 9.63 0.49
N PHE A 426 6.11 10.15 0.36
CA PHE A 426 5.67 10.80 -0.88
C PHE A 426 6.45 12.09 -1.16
N ALA A 427 6.67 12.37 -2.44
CA ALA A 427 7.45 13.54 -2.90
C ALA A 427 6.94 14.88 -2.34
N HIS A 428 5.66 15.00 -2.04
CA HIS A 428 5.02 16.21 -1.50
C HIS A 428 4.85 16.19 0.02
N ARG A 429 5.18 15.09 0.72
CA ARG A 429 4.88 14.89 2.14
C ARG A 429 6.09 15.11 3.05
N LEU A 430 5.77 15.38 4.31
CA LEU A 430 6.64 15.32 5.50
C LEU A 430 5.95 14.40 6.51
N PRO A 431 6.62 14.00 7.61
CA PRO A 431 6.00 13.13 8.62
C PRO A 431 4.69 13.71 9.19
N ALA A 432 3.80 12.83 9.67
CA ALA A 432 2.54 13.16 10.33
C ALA A 432 1.61 14.06 9.49
N ASP A 433 1.30 13.64 8.26
CA ASP A 433 0.41 14.34 7.32
C ASP A 433 0.86 15.74 6.86
N MET A 434 2.05 16.19 7.26
CA MET A 434 2.58 17.46 6.81
C MET A 434 2.98 17.43 5.34
N VAL A 435 3.09 18.61 4.71
CA VAL A 435 3.45 18.76 3.30
C VAL A 435 4.55 19.79 3.11
N VAL A 436 5.44 19.53 2.15
CA VAL A 436 6.60 20.40 1.87
C VAL A 436 6.19 21.79 1.38
N ALA A 437 5.05 21.94 0.70
CA ALA A 437 4.56 23.22 0.21
C ALA A 437 4.13 24.19 1.32
N ASN A 438 3.80 23.68 2.51
CA ASN A 438 3.38 24.51 3.63
C ASN A 438 4.59 24.98 4.45
N PRO A 439 4.87 26.29 4.54
CA PRO A 439 6.03 26.80 5.27
C PRO A 439 6.00 26.48 6.77
N LYS A 440 4.81 26.40 7.39
CA LYS A 440 4.68 26.03 8.82
C LYS A 440 5.09 24.55 9.03
N HIS A 441 4.74 23.68 8.11
CA HIS A 441 5.10 22.26 8.18
C HIS A 441 6.62 22.06 8.01
N ARG A 442 7.24 22.79 7.08
CA ARG A 442 8.71 22.77 6.94
C ARG A 442 9.41 23.24 8.21
N ALA A 443 8.94 24.36 8.79
CA ALA A 443 9.50 24.89 10.03
C ALA A 443 9.40 23.90 11.21
N ILE A 444 8.29 23.15 11.31
CA ILE A 444 8.15 22.08 12.31
C ILE A 444 9.19 20.98 12.07
N ALA A 445 9.30 20.50 10.81
CA ALA A 445 10.25 19.45 10.47
C ALA A 445 11.71 19.87 10.71
N GLU A 446 12.08 21.07 10.28
CA GLU A 446 13.43 21.63 10.50
C GLU A 446 13.74 21.79 12.01
N LYS A 447 12.76 22.19 12.81
CA LYS A 447 12.89 22.25 14.26
C LYS A 447 13.11 20.89 14.90
N VAL A 448 12.28 19.88 14.56
CA VAL A 448 12.45 18.51 15.08
C VAL A 448 13.80 17.93 14.70
N TRP A 449 14.24 18.16 13.47
CA TRP A 449 15.53 17.67 12.94
C TRP A 449 16.72 18.55 13.36
N LYS A 450 16.48 19.65 14.07
CA LYS A 450 17.51 20.64 14.51
C LYS A 450 18.28 21.25 13.34
N LEU A 451 17.58 21.56 12.27
CA LEU A 451 18.14 22.11 11.04
C LEU A 451 17.85 23.61 10.91
N PRO A 452 18.69 24.37 10.19
CA PRO A 452 18.41 25.77 9.89
C PRO A 452 17.19 25.93 8.99
N GLU A 453 16.47 27.02 9.14
CA GLU A 453 15.32 27.37 8.31
C GLU A 453 15.71 27.47 6.82
N GLY A 454 14.91 26.79 5.96
CA GLY A 454 15.12 26.71 4.53
C GLY A 454 15.98 25.53 4.07
N THR A 455 16.26 24.57 4.97
CA THR A 455 16.92 23.32 4.61
C THR A 455 16.04 22.49 3.69
N ILE A 456 14.73 22.38 3.97
CA ILE A 456 13.78 21.58 3.18
C ILE A 456 13.25 22.40 2.02
N PRO A 457 13.40 21.95 0.74
CA PRO A 457 12.84 22.64 -0.41
C PRO A 457 11.31 22.72 -0.36
N GLU A 458 10.74 23.82 -0.81
CA GLU A 458 9.30 24.08 -0.76
C GLU A 458 8.49 23.37 -1.85
N LYS A 459 9.11 23.09 -3.00
CA LYS A 459 8.43 22.47 -4.13
C LYS A 459 8.38 20.96 -3.97
N PRO A 460 7.24 20.31 -4.22
CA PRO A 460 7.19 18.85 -4.31
C PRO A 460 8.19 18.32 -5.32
N GLY A 461 8.77 17.15 -5.03
CA GLY A 461 9.62 16.43 -5.96
C GLY A 461 8.81 15.68 -7.03
N PHE A 462 9.53 14.97 -7.90
CA PHE A 462 8.94 14.13 -8.93
C PHE A 462 8.25 12.91 -8.29
N HIS A 463 6.98 12.69 -8.61
CA HIS A 463 6.28 11.45 -8.24
C HIS A 463 6.76 10.27 -9.10
N ALA A 464 6.42 9.04 -8.70
CA ALA A 464 6.97 7.80 -9.28
C ALA A 464 6.99 7.76 -10.82
N VAL A 465 5.88 8.10 -11.49
CA VAL A 465 5.82 8.12 -12.96
C VAL A 465 6.68 9.23 -13.53
N GLN A 466 6.71 10.41 -12.90
CA GLN A 466 7.60 11.49 -13.33
C GLN A 466 9.08 11.12 -13.15
N GLN A 467 9.44 10.40 -12.08
CA GLN A 467 10.82 9.93 -11.89
C GLN A 467 11.28 9.05 -13.06
N ASP A 468 10.44 8.14 -13.56
CA ASP A 468 10.75 7.33 -14.74
C ASP A 468 10.98 8.21 -15.98
N ARG A 469 10.10 9.20 -16.20
CA ARG A 469 10.21 10.16 -17.30
C ARG A 469 11.48 11.01 -17.17
N MET A 470 11.77 11.52 -15.97
CA MET A 470 12.94 12.36 -15.71
C MET A 470 14.26 11.60 -15.81
N LEU A 471 14.28 10.29 -15.51
CA LEU A 471 15.41 9.41 -15.79
C LEU A 471 15.67 9.27 -17.29
N LYS A 472 14.62 9.03 -18.07
CA LYS A 472 14.71 8.97 -19.54
C LYS A 472 15.21 10.28 -20.13
N ASP A 473 14.69 11.41 -19.65
CA ASP A 473 14.98 12.75 -20.14
C ASP A 473 16.34 13.29 -19.63
N GLY A 474 17.05 12.54 -18.77
CA GLY A 474 18.37 12.93 -18.23
C GLY A 474 18.35 14.08 -17.22
N VAL A 475 17.18 14.39 -16.67
CA VAL A 475 17.00 15.37 -15.57
C VAL A 475 17.37 14.74 -14.23
N LEU A 476 16.91 13.53 -13.99
CA LEU A 476 17.25 12.68 -12.85
C LEU A 476 18.34 11.69 -13.30
N ASN A 477 19.48 11.67 -12.61
CA ASN A 477 20.65 10.88 -13.04
C ASN A 477 21.09 9.85 -12.01
N CYS A 478 21.03 10.16 -10.72
CA CYS A 478 21.33 9.19 -9.68
C CYS A 478 20.05 8.75 -9.01
N TYR A 479 19.78 7.44 -9.02
CA TYR A 479 18.52 6.90 -8.58
C TYR A 479 18.70 5.65 -7.73
N TRP A 480 18.15 5.69 -6.52
CA TRP A 480 18.24 4.59 -5.58
C TRP A 480 16.88 3.95 -5.34
N VAL A 481 16.72 2.70 -5.71
CA VAL A 481 15.51 1.89 -5.52
C VAL A 481 15.73 0.94 -4.34
N GLN A 482 14.89 1.00 -3.34
CA GLN A 482 14.98 0.10 -2.18
C GLN A 482 13.72 -0.75 -2.02
N CYS A 483 13.90 -2.06 -1.75
CA CYS A 483 12.84 -3.03 -1.49
C CYS A 483 11.72 -3.02 -2.53
N ASN A 484 12.06 -2.87 -3.81
CA ASN A 484 11.06 -2.67 -4.85
C ASN A 484 11.46 -3.27 -6.19
N ASN A 485 10.53 -4.02 -6.80
CA ASN A 485 10.69 -4.56 -8.15
C ASN A 485 9.87 -3.74 -9.16
N ASN A 486 10.15 -2.43 -9.24
CA ASN A 486 9.36 -1.48 -10.03
C ASN A 486 9.53 -1.68 -11.54
N MET A 487 10.63 -2.25 -12.03
CA MET A 487 10.80 -2.59 -13.45
C MET A 487 9.76 -3.62 -13.91
N GLN A 488 9.39 -4.58 -13.05
CA GLN A 488 8.30 -5.53 -13.33
C GLN A 488 6.93 -4.94 -13.05
N ALA A 489 6.80 -4.13 -11.99
CA ALA A 489 5.50 -3.70 -11.47
C ALA A 489 4.95 -2.43 -12.15
N GLY A 490 5.79 -1.58 -12.66
CA GLY A 490 5.37 -0.26 -13.18
C GLY A 490 4.81 -0.29 -14.60
N PRO A 491 4.18 0.80 -15.03
CA PRO A 491 3.60 0.93 -16.35
C PRO A 491 4.66 1.29 -17.39
N ASN A 492 4.29 1.17 -18.66
CA ASN A 492 5.02 1.68 -19.83
C ASN A 492 6.53 1.42 -19.80
N ILE A 493 6.88 0.15 -19.52
CA ILE A 493 8.27 -0.27 -19.25
C ILE A 493 9.17 0.04 -20.45
N ASN A 494 8.70 -0.25 -21.66
CA ASN A 494 9.50 -0.17 -22.89
C ASN A 494 9.83 1.27 -23.30
N GLU A 495 8.87 2.18 -23.15
CA GLU A 495 9.01 3.55 -23.66
C GLU A 495 9.59 4.53 -22.65
N GLU A 496 9.31 4.33 -21.36
CA GLU A 496 9.70 5.29 -20.32
C GLU A 496 10.74 4.73 -19.35
N ARG A 497 10.48 3.59 -18.75
CA ARG A 497 11.26 3.12 -17.60
C ARG A 497 12.60 2.51 -17.99
N LEU A 498 12.59 1.51 -18.89
CA LEU A 498 13.82 0.83 -19.29
C LEU A 498 14.83 1.77 -19.97
N PRO A 499 14.42 2.69 -20.88
CA PRO A 499 15.33 3.67 -21.43
C PRO A 499 16.00 4.53 -20.36
N GLY A 500 15.25 4.98 -19.34
CA GLY A 500 15.81 5.76 -18.24
C GLY A 500 16.83 4.99 -17.40
N TYR A 501 16.54 3.74 -17.06
CA TYR A 501 17.46 2.89 -16.29
C TYR A 501 18.76 2.57 -17.06
N ARG A 502 18.66 2.40 -18.37
CA ARG A 502 19.81 2.08 -19.22
C ARG A 502 20.48 3.29 -19.87
N ASN A 503 19.98 4.50 -19.61
CA ASN A 503 20.64 5.72 -20.07
C ASN A 503 22.10 5.76 -19.55
N PRO A 504 23.11 5.93 -20.41
CA PRO A 504 24.52 5.92 -20.02
C PRO A 504 24.90 6.98 -18.99
N GLU A 505 24.19 8.09 -18.95
CA GLU A 505 24.43 9.18 -17.99
C GLU A 505 23.86 8.89 -16.60
N ASN A 506 23.00 7.88 -16.45
CA ASN A 506 22.34 7.57 -15.20
C ASN A 506 23.09 6.49 -14.43
N PHE A 507 23.11 6.63 -13.11
CA PHE A 507 23.63 5.63 -12.19
C PHE A 507 22.48 5.11 -11.31
N ILE A 508 22.13 3.84 -11.48
CA ILE A 508 20.97 3.20 -10.86
C ILE A 508 21.45 2.24 -9.77
N VAL A 509 21.00 2.45 -8.55
CA VAL A 509 21.28 1.60 -7.39
C VAL A 509 20.01 0.88 -6.97
N VAL A 510 20.09 -0.43 -6.71
CA VAL A 510 18.97 -1.24 -6.25
C VAL A 510 19.36 -2.01 -4.99
N SER A 511 18.64 -1.75 -3.90
CA SER A 511 18.75 -2.55 -2.66
C SER A 511 17.59 -3.54 -2.61
N ASP A 512 17.91 -4.84 -2.67
CA ASP A 512 16.91 -5.89 -2.58
C ASP A 512 17.53 -7.16 -1.94
N ALA A 513 16.66 -8.05 -1.50
CA ALA A 513 17.06 -9.34 -0.96
C ALA A 513 17.35 -10.39 -2.05
N TYR A 514 16.80 -10.18 -3.25
CA TYR A 514 16.86 -11.10 -4.38
C TYR A 514 17.16 -10.38 -5.70
N PRO A 515 17.75 -11.06 -6.71
CA PRO A 515 18.02 -10.49 -8.02
C PRO A 515 16.71 -10.32 -8.83
N THR A 516 15.98 -9.26 -8.54
CA THR A 516 14.75 -8.88 -9.22
C THR A 516 15.00 -8.38 -10.65
N VAL A 517 13.95 -8.24 -11.45
CA VAL A 517 14.05 -7.60 -12.79
C VAL A 517 14.63 -6.19 -12.66
N THR A 518 14.29 -5.49 -11.59
CA THR A 518 14.84 -4.15 -11.33
C THR A 518 16.33 -4.20 -11.00
N ALA A 519 16.75 -5.15 -10.16
CA ALA A 519 18.18 -5.35 -9.84
C ALA A 519 19.01 -5.71 -11.08
N GLN A 520 18.45 -6.49 -12.01
CA GLN A 520 19.12 -6.83 -13.27
C GLN A 520 19.34 -5.61 -14.18
N ALA A 521 18.50 -4.58 -14.07
CA ALA A 521 18.64 -3.34 -14.84
C ALA A 521 19.55 -2.30 -14.16
N ALA A 522 19.98 -2.53 -12.91
CA ALA A 522 20.79 -1.60 -12.12
C ALA A 522 22.27 -1.58 -12.54
N ASP A 523 22.98 -0.59 -12.03
CA ASP A 523 24.45 -0.47 -12.09
C ASP A 523 25.12 -1.03 -10.84
N LEU A 524 24.51 -0.80 -9.68
CA LEU A 524 24.93 -1.30 -8.38
C LEU A 524 23.75 -1.99 -7.68
N VAL A 525 23.98 -3.19 -7.18
CA VAL A 525 23.01 -3.97 -6.40
C VAL A 525 23.53 -4.14 -4.98
N LEU A 526 22.72 -3.74 -4.00
CA LEU A 526 23.05 -3.82 -2.58
C LEU A 526 22.20 -4.88 -1.89
N PRO A 527 22.79 -5.85 -1.17
CA PRO A 527 22.03 -6.88 -0.46
C PRO A 527 21.35 -6.30 0.76
N THR A 528 20.03 -6.54 0.92
CA THR A 528 19.29 -6.03 2.06
C THR A 528 18.81 -7.11 3.01
N ALA A 529 18.82 -6.80 4.31
CA ALA A 529 18.22 -7.61 5.37
C ALA A 529 16.69 -7.65 5.23
N MET A 530 16.12 -8.81 5.48
CA MET A 530 14.71 -9.06 5.26
C MET A 530 13.99 -9.41 6.57
N TRP A 531 12.84 -8.75 6.81
CA TRP A 531 11.90 -9.08 7.88
C TRP A 531 12.59 -9.21 9.26
N VAL A 532 12.59 -10.41 9.87
CA VAL A 532 13.19 -10.66 11.20
C VAL A 532 14.71 -10.78 11.22
N GLU A 533 15.37 -10.58 10.10
CA GLU A 533 16.81 -10.30 10.03
C GLU A 533 17.17 -8.88 10.48
N LYS A 534 16.17 -8.06 10.75
CA LYS A 534 16.31 -6.70 11.27
C LYS A 534 15.19 -6.40 12.26
N GLU A 535 15.43 -5.43 13.10
CA GLU A 535 14.42 -4.82 13.96
C GLU A 535 13.60 -3.81 13.18
N GLY A 536 12.32 -3.65 13.52
CA GLY A 536 11.49 -2.70 12.79
C GLY A 536 10.12 -2.45 13.37
N ALA A 537 9.42 -1.50 12.75
CA ALA A 537 8.02 -1.20 12.97
C ALA A 537 7.24 -1.17 11.65
N TYR A 538 6.01 -1.69 11.65
CA TYR A 538 5.05 -1.53 10.56
C TYR A 538 3.82 -0.78 11.04
N GLY A 539 3.22 0.04 10.16
CA GLY A 539 1.89 0.62 10.33
C GLY A 539 0.89 -0.06 9.39
N ASN A 540 -0.12 -0.75 9.93
CA ASN A 540 -1.11 -1.48 9.14
C ASN A 540 -2.27 -0.60 8.63
N ALA A 541 -3.24 -1.18 7.90
CA ALA A 541 -4.34 -0.44 7.31
C ALA A 541 -5.36 0.14 8.31
N GLU A 542 -5.37 -0.30 9.57
CA GLU A 542 -6.22 0.28 10.63
C GLU A 542 -5.47 1.25 11.56
N ARG A 543 -4.36 1.85 11.10
CA ARG A 543 -3.54 2.77 11.91
C ARG A 543 -2.82 2.10 13.10
N ARG A 544 -2.61 0.78 13.05
CA ARG A 544 -1.96 0.03 14.12
C ARG A 544 -0.46 -0.06 13.86
N THR A 545 0.33 0.53 14.74
CA THR A 545 1.79 0.40 14.73
C THR A 545 2.19 -0.86 15.48
N GLN A 546 3.02 -1.70 14.86
CA GLN A 546 3.49 -2.99 15.37
C GLN A 546 5.00 -3.05 15.29
N VAL A 547 5.68 -3.37 16.39
CA VAL A 547 7.15 -3.40 16.50
C VAL A 547 7.62 -4.82 16.80
N TRP A 548 8.78 -5.18 16.25
CA TRP A 548 9.45 -6.45 16.52
C TRP A 548 10.96 -6.26 16.65
N TYR A 549 11.61 -7.15 17.39
CA TYR A 549 13.06 -7.24 17.46
C TYR A 549 13.64 -8.08 16.32
N GLN A 550 14.91 -7.87 16.01
CA GLN A 550 15.69 -8.80 15.21
C GLN A 550 15.72 -10.18 15.90
N GLN A 551 15.50 -11.25 15.14
CA GLN A 551 15.41 -12.60 15.69
C GLN A 551 16.49 -13.55 15.13
N VAL A 552 17.02 -13.24 13.96
CA VAL A 552 18.12 -13.98 13.33
C VAL A 552 19.14 -13.02 12.73
N LYS A 553 20.36 -13.46 12.57
CA LYS A 553 21.39 -12.69 11.85
C LYS A 553 21.04 -12.57 10.37
N THR A 554 21.58 -11.54 9.75
CA THR A 554 21.45 -11.31 8.31
C THR A 554 22.17 -12.38 7.51
N VAL A 555 21.72 -12.60 6.27
CA VAL A 555 22.37 -13.55 5.36
C VAL A 555 23.53 -12.86 4.63
N GLY A 556 24.74 -13.43 4.74
CA GLY A 556 25.95 -12.85 4.13
C GLY A 556 26.31 -11.50 4.75
N GLU A 557 26.64 -10.55 3.92
CA GLU A 557 26.98 -9.17 4.28
C GLU A 557 25.78 -8.22 4.13
N SER A 558 24.53 -8.73 4.14
CA SER A 558 23.36 -7.87 3.97
C SER A 558 23.05 -7.04 5.21
N HIS A 559 22.64 -5.81 5.01
CA HIS A 559 22.27 -4.85 6.05
C HIS A 559 20.86 -4.32 5.85
N SER A 560 20.24 -3.77 6.89
CA SER A 560 18.94 -3.09 6.79
C SER A 560 19.02 -1.89 5.84
N ASP A 561 17.88 -1.50 5.27
CA ASP A 561 17.83 -0.33 4.39
C ASP A 561 18.13 0.96 5.19
N SER A 562 17.78 1.02 6.49
CA SER A 562 18.15 2.13 7.36
C SER A 562 19.67 2.23 7.55
N TRP A 563 20.36 1.09 7.79
CA TRP A 563 21.81 1.07 7.88
C TRP A 563 22.45 1.59 6.58
N GLN A 564 21.99 1.11 5.43
CA GLN A 564 22.51 1.55 4.12
C GLN A 564 22.36 3.06 3.93
N VAL A 565 21.20 3.63 4.26
CA VAL A 565 20.92 5.07 4.16
C VAL A 565 21.84 5.88 5.07
N ILE A 566 22.02 5.43 6.30
CA ILE A 566 22.81 6.13 7.32
C ILE A 566 24.31 6.04 7.03
N GLU A 567 24.81 4.85 6.65
CA GLU A 567 26.21 4.66 6.25
C GLU A 567 26.55 5.49 5.01
N PHE A 568 25.68 5.50 4.01
CA PHE A 568 25.88 6.33 2.81
C PHE A 568 25.98 7.82 3.14
N SER A 569 25.24 8.31 4.14
CA SER A 569 25.29 9.71 4.57
C SER A 569 26.65 10.16 5.11
N LYS A 570 27.48 9.23 5.57
CA LYS A 570 28.86 9.51 6.06
C LYS A 570 29.81 9.94 4.92
N ARG A 571 29.47 9.63 3.66
CA ARG A 571 30.32 9.97 2.48
C ARG A 571 30.20 11.44 2.05
N PHE A 572 29.30 12.21 2.65
CA PHE A 572 29.03 13.59 2.24
C PHE A 572 29.30 14.57 3.36
N LYS A 573 30.19 15.54 3.13
CA LYS A 573 30.29 16.73 3.96
C LYS A 573 29.14 17.68 3.62
N VAL A 574 28.66 18.44 4.59
CA VAL A 574 27.55 19.38 4.35
C VAL A 574 27.90 20.44 3.30
N GLU A 575 29.15 20.86 3.21
CA GLU A 575 29.63 21.82 2.21
C GLU A 575 29.55 21.30 0.77
N GLU A 576 29.49 19.99 0.58
CA GLU A 576 29.37 19.39 -0.75
C GLU A 576 27.92 19.39 -1.26
N VAL A 577 26.94 19.61 -0.38
CA VAL A 577 25.52 19.43 -0.69
C VAL A 577 24.64 20.62 -0.31
N TRP A 578 25.03 21.40 0.69
CA TRP A 578 24.26 22.57 1.12
C TRP A 578 24.83 23.87 0.54
N PRO A 579 23.96 24.81 0.13
CA PRO A 579 24.42 26.10 -0.35
C PRO A 579 25.02 26.96 0.77
N GLU A 580 25.88 27.89 0.42
CA GLU A 580 26.59 28.75 1.37
C GLU A 580 25.64 29.57 2.25
N GLU A 581 24.50 30.01 1.71
CA GLU A 581 23.49 30.78 2.46
C GLU A 581 22.91 29.96 3.62
N LEU A 582 22.78 28.64 3.45
CA LEU A 582 22.31 27.74 4.49
C LEU A 582 23.39 27.50 5.55
N LEU A 583 24.63 27.32 5.11
CA LEU A 583 25.80 27.15 6.01
C LEU A 583 26.11 28.42 6.81
N ALA A 584 25.83 29.59 6.27
CA ALA A 584 25.95 30.85 6.99
C ALA A 584 24.96 30.93 8.16
N LYS A 585 23.76 30.33 8.03
CA LYS A 585 22.78 30.24 9.12
C LYS A 585 23.15 29.22 10.19
N ALA A 586 23.98 28.24 9.84
CA ALA A 586 24.36 27.14 10.75
C ALA A 586 25.87 26.81 10.64
N PRO A 587 26.76 27.77 11.00
CA PRO A 587 28.19 27.60 10.85
C PRO A 587 28.78 26.44 11.67
N GLN A 588 28.05 25.99 12.71
CA GLN A 588 28.42 24.82 13.54
C GLN A 588 28.39 23.49 12.78
N TYR A 589 27.78 23.45 11.58
CA TYR A 589 27.75 22.25 10.74
C TYR A 589 28.91 22.16 9.75
N ARG A 590 29.69 23.23 9.57
CA ARG A 590 30.88 23.20 8.69
C ARG A 590 31.87 22.13 9.12
N GLY A 591 32.37 21.39 8.16
CA GLY A 591 33.27 20.27 8.35
C GLY A 591 32.62 18.97 8.83
N LYS A 592 31.32 18.97 9.13
CA LYS A 592 30.55 17.79 9.51
C LYS A 592 30.03 17.04 8.30
N THR A 593 29.78 15.75 8.50
CA THR A 593 29.08 14.92 7.49
C THR A 593 27.56 15.04 7.63
N LEU A 594 26.82 14.62 6.60
CA LEU A 594 25.36 14.49 6.71
C LEU A 594 24.95 13.52 7.83
N TYR A 595 25.74 12.48 8.09
CA TYR A 595 25.55 11.59 9.24
C TYR A 595 25.60 12.36 10.57
N ASP A 596 26.62 13.19 10.76
CA ASP A 596 26.77 13.95 12.01
C ASP A 596 25.60 14.92 12.24
N VAL A 597 25.07 15.50 11.17
CA VAL A 597 24.00 16.50 11.26
C VAL A 597 22.61 15.85 11.39
N LEU A 598 22.36 14.76 10.67
CA LEU A 598 21.02 14.16 10.59
C LEU A 598 20.80 13.05 11.62
N PHE A 599 21.82 12.25 11.93
CA PHE A 599 21.65 11.03 12.71
C PHE A 599 22.43 11.05 14.03
N LYS A 600 23.41 11.94 14.17
CA LYS A 600 24.13 12.19 15.42
C LYS A 600 23.82 13.61 15.94
N ASN A 601 22.52 13.91 16.01
CA ASN A 601 21.99 15.25 16.23
C ASN A 601 21.54 15.53 17.69
N GLY A 602 21.82 14.59 18.62
CA GLY A 602 21.38 14.66 20.02
C GLY A 602 19.89 14.37 20.22
N GLN A 603 19.20 13.82 19.22
CA GLN A 603 17.85 13.27 19.31
C GLN A 603 17.86 11.78 19.00
N VAL A 604 18.36 11.40 17.82
CA VAL A 604 18.46 10.02 17.40
C VAL A 604 19.49 9.25 18.24
N ASP A 605 20.63 9.88 18.55
CA ASP A 605 21.76 9.28 19.27
C ASP A 605 21.69 9.40 20.79
N LYS A 606 20.55 9.81 21.36
CA LYS A 606 20.41 9.96 22.81
C LYS A 606 20.20 8.66 23.59
N PHE A 607 19.89 7.55 22.91
CA PHE A 607 19.59 6.28 23.55
C PHE A 607 20.83 5.38 23.63
N PRO A 608 21.18 4.85 24.81
CA PRO A 608 22.39 4.01 24.96
C PRO A 608 22.20 2.62 24.38
N LEU A 609 23.30 1.98 23.96
CA LEU A 609 23.31 0.59 23.47
C LEU A 609 22.80 -0.42 24.49
N SER A 610 22.95 -0.15 25.79
CA SER A 610 22.43 -1.00 26.87
C SER A 610 20.91 -1.21 26.81
N GLU A 611 20.20 -0.38 26.07
CA GLU A 611 18.76 -0.52 25.83
C GLU A 611 18.48 -1.43 24.62
N ALA A 612 19.47 -1.71 23.77
CA ALA A 612 19.30 -2.52 22.57
C ALA A 612 19.34 -4.03 22.89
N ARG A 613 18.62 -4.83 22.09
CA ARG A 613 18.71 -6.27 22.17
C ARG A 613 19.99 -6.79 21.53
N GLU A 614 20.61 -7.85 22.09
CA GLU A 614 21.91 -8.39 21.66
C GLU A 614 22.00 -8.74 20.16
N LEU A 615 20.91 -9.17 19.54
CA LEU A 615 20.91 -9.60 18.14
C LEU A 615 20.84 -8.44 17.13
N ASN A 616 20.68 -7.20 17.58
CA ASN A 616 20.51 -6.05 16.68
C ASN A 616 21.88 -5.48 16.26
N ASP A 617 22.57 -6.17 15.35
CA ASP A 617 23.90 -5.78 14.88
C ASP A 617 23.92 -4.38 14.25
N ASP A 618 22.89 -4.01 13.48
CA ASP A 618 22.79 -2.68 12.85
C ASP A 618 22.56 -1.55 13.88
N ALA A 619 21.83 -1.82 14.96
CA ALA A 619 21.69 -0.87 16.04
C ALA A 619 23.00 -0.59 16.79
N HIS A 620 23.85 -1.60 16.92
CA HIS A 620 25.13 -1.48 17.61
C HIS A 620 26.20 -0.79 16.77
N HIS A 621 26.11 -0.88 15.43
CA HIS A 621 27.10 -0.34 14.49
C HIS A 621 27.40 1.15 14.70
N PHE A 622 26.40 1.94 15.07
CA PHE A 622 26.55 3.40 15.24
C PHE A 622 27.00 3.85 16.63
N GLY A 623 27.14 2.93 17.59
CA GLY A 623 27.52 3.24 18.97
C GLY A 623 26.37 3.74 19.86
N PHE A 624 25.13 3.72 19.36
CA PHE A 624 23.91 4.08 20.09
C PHE A 624 22.71 3.32 19.50
N TYR A 625 21.58 3.28 20.23
CA TYR A 625 20.40 2.52 19.81
C TYR A 625 19.60 3.27 18.74
N ILE A 626 20.04 3.11 17.49
CA ILE A 626 19.56 3.87 16.33
C ILE A 626 18.07 3.66 16.04
N GLN A 627 17.56 2.43 16.14
CA GLN A 627 16.17 2.11 15.80
C GLN A 627 15.19 2.81 16.73
N LYS A 628 15.45 2.76 18.03
CA LYS A 628 14.68 3.51 19.03
C LYS A 628 14.79 5.02 18.79
N GLY A 629 15.99 5.49 18.49
CA GLY A 629 16.25 6.91 18.23
C GLY A 629 15.45 7.45 17.04
N LEU A 630 15.44 6.73 15.93
CA LEU A 630 14.67 7.10 14.74
C LEU A 630 13.16 7.09 15.02
N PHE A 631 12.67 6.06 15.70
CA PHE A 631 11.25 5.96 16.05
C PHE A 631 10.78 7.09 16.96
N GLU A 632 11.53 7.36 18.05
CA GLU A 632 11.16 8.39 19.01
C GLU A 632 11.27 9.81 18.43
N GLU A 633 12.27 10.08 17.56
CA GLU A 633 12.33 11.36 16.84
C GLU A 633 11.13 11.51 15.88
N TYR A 634 10.77 10.43 15.17
CA TYR A 634 9.58 10.45 14.34
C TYR A 634 8.30 10.71 15.15
N ALA A 635 8.17 10.10 16.32
CA ALA A 635 7.00 10.27 17.19
C ALA A 635 6.77 11.73 17.64
N GLU A 636 7.83 12.56 17.68
CA GLU A 636 7.71 13.98 18.01
C GLU A 636 6.83 14.77 17.03
N PHE A 637 6.76 14.35 15.75
CA PHE A 637 5.93 15.01 14.75
C PHE A 637 4.44 14.87 15.01
N GLY A 638 4.03 13.73 15.54
CA GLY A 638 2.62 13.40 15.77
C GLY A 638 2.11 13.80 17.15
N ARG A 639 3.00 14.00 18.10
CA ARG A 639 2.65 14.20 19.50
C ARG A 639 1.86 15.49 19.72
N GLY A 640 0.63 15.37 20.25
CA GLY A 640 -0.28 16.49 20.44
C GLY A 640 -0.98 16.96 19.15
N HIS A 641 -0.83 16.25 18.04
CA HIS A 641 -1.38 16.62 16.73
C HIS A 641 -2.27 15.53 16.10
N GLY A 642 -2.68 14.54 16.88
CA GLY A 642 -3.60 13.47 16.40
C GLY A 642 -2.93 12.28 15.74
N HIS A 643 -1.60 12.19 15.77
CA HIS A 643 -0.78 11.06 15.33
C HIS A 643 0.08 10.50 16.47
N ASP A 644 -0.37 10.63 17.70
CA ASP A 644 0.38 10.27 18.89
C ASP A 644 0.68 8.79 18.92
N LEU A 645 1.95 8.46 19.07
CA LEU A 645 2.43 7.10 19.25
C LEU A 645 2.76 6.86 20.73
N ALA A 646 2.57 5.61 21.16
CA ALA A 646 3.12 5.17 22.44
C ALA A 646 4.65 5.18 22.40
N PRO A 647 5.35 5.21 23.53
CA PRO A 647 6.79 5.02 23.58
C PRO A 647 7.23 3.71 22.91
N TYR A 648 8.38 3.71 22.25
CA TYR A 648 8.91 2.57 21.51
C TYR A 648 8.87 1.25 22.28
N ASP A 649 9.30 1.27 23.54
CA ASP A 649 9.38 0.07 24.39
C ASP A 649 8.00 -0.55 24.70
N VAL A 650 6.94 0.25 24.71
CA VAL A 650 5.57 -0.24 24.90
C VAL A 650 5.14 -1.17 23.78
N TYR A 651 5.53 -0.86 22.54
CA TYR A 651 5.15 -1.68 21.37
C TYR A 651 5.79 -3.07 21.38
N HIS A 652 6.92 -3.25 22.06
CA HIS A 652 7.53 -4.58 22.23
C HIS A 652 6.69 -5.48 23.15
N GLN A 653 5.92 -4.89 24.06
CA GLN A 653 5.09 -5.63 25.03
C GLN A 653 3.70 -5.98 24.50
N VAL A 654 3.24 -5.30 23.42
CA VAL A 654 1.88 -5.46 22.86
C VAL A 654 1.92 -5.99 21.43
N ARG A 655 0.73 -6.32 20.86
CA ARG A 655 0.55 -6.72 19.45
C ARG A 655 0.20 -5.53 18.56
N GLY A 656 0.68 -4.34 18.94
CA GLY A 656 0.43 -3.08 18.27
C GLY A 656 -0.71 -2.27 18.86
N LEU A 657 -0.67 -0.95 18.63
CA LEU A 657 -1.68 0.01 19.07
C LEU A 657 -2.10 0.91 17.90
N ARG A 658 -3.39 1.23 17.83
CA ARG A 658 -3.95 2.16 16.83
C ARG A 658 -3.74 3.59 17.31
N TRP A 659 -3.01 4.37 16.54
CA TRP A 659 -2.83 5.78 16.86
C TRP A 659 -4.09 6.62 16.51
N PRO A 660 -4.30 7.79 17.13
CA PRO A 660 -3.53 8.34 18.24
C PRO A 660 -3.64 7.48 19.49
N VAL A 661 -2.49 7.37 20.20
CA VAL A 661 -2.41 6.74 21.53
C VAL A 661 -2.24 7.84 22.56
N VAL A 662 -3.29 8.15 23.27
CA VAL A 662 -3.31 9.20 24.29
C VAL A 662 -3.56 8.58 25.67
N ASP A 663 -2.77 8.94 26.66
CA ASP A 663 -2.83 8.38 28.01
C ASP A 663 -2.81 6.84 28.03
N GLY A 664 -1.99 6.23 27.15
CA GLY A 664 -1.84 4.80 27.01
C GLY A 664 -3.02 4.08 26.34
N LYS A 665 -4.01 4.81 25.84
CA LYS A 665 -5.20 4.25 25.18
C LYS A 665 -5.15 4.46 23.68
N GLU A 666 -5.39 3.38 22.91
CA GLU A 666 -5.54 3.44 21.46
C GLU A 666 -6.90 4.01 21.03
N THR A 667 -6.96 4.62 19.85
CA THR A 667 -8.17 5.19 19.27
C THR A 667 -8.79 4.24 18.24
N LYS A 668 -10.06 3.88 18.44
CA LYS A 668 -10.81 3.01 17.51
C LYS A 668 -11.43 3.80 16.36
N TRP A 669 -12.30 4.75 16.69
CA TRP A 669 -13.02 5.55 15.70
C TRP A 669 -12.57 7.00 15.76
N ARG A 670 -12.09 7.52 14.61
CA ARG A 670 -11.62 8.90 14.48
C ARG A 670 -12.79 9.87 14.28
N PHE A 671 -12.57 11.12 14.66
CA PHE A 671 -13.50 12.24 14.48
C PHE A 671 -14.77 12.17 15.33
N LYS A 672 -15.06 11.09 16.00
CA LYS A 672 -16.26 10.91 16.83
C LYS A 672 -15.97 11.31 18.26
N GLU A 673 -16.78 12.26 18.79
CA GLU A 673 -16.74 12.61 20.20
C GLU A 673 -16.91 11.37 21.11
N GLY A 674 -16.11 11.31 22.17
CA GLY A 674 -16.08 10.18 23.09
C GLY A 674 -15.29 8.96 22.63
N SER A 675 -14.87 8.93 21.35
CA SER A 675 -14.00 7.88 20.80
C SER A 675 -12.63 8.40 20.36
N ASP A 676 -12.59 9.60 19.79
CA ASP A 676 -11.36 10.29 19.37
C ASP A 676 -11.02 11.38 20.41
N PRO A 677 -9.83 11.33 21.05
CA PRO A 677 -9.43 12.33 22.05
C PRO A 677 -9.27 13.74 21.47
N TYR A 678 -9.14 13.87 20.15
CA TYR A 678 -9.00 15.16 19.46
C TYR A 678 -10.34 15.74 18.98
N ALA A 679 -11.42 14.96 18.96
CA ALA A 679 -12.74 15.48 18.62
C ALA A 679 -13.28 16.40 19.71
N LYS A 680 -13.70 17.61 19.31
CA LYS A 680 -14.16 18.65 20.23
C LYS A 680 -15.40 18.21 21.00
N ALA A 681 -15.40 18.44 22.30
CA ALA A 681 -16.56 18.17 23.16
C ALA A 681 -17.82 18.94 22.72
N GLY A 682 -18.97 18.27 22.69
CA GLY A 682 -20.24 18.81 22.23
C GLY A 682 -20.39 18.89 20.71
N SER A 683 -19.41 18.42 19.93
CA SER A 683 -19.49 18.46 18.46
C SER A 683 -20.25 17.28 17.85
N GLY A 684 -20.32 16.13 18.54
CA GLY A 684 -20.79 14.88 17.99
C GLY A 684 -19.79 14.25 17.00
N TRP A 685 -19.50 14.93 15.90
CA TRP A 685 -18.39 14.67 14.98
C TRP A 685 -17.59 15.94 14.73
N ASP A 686 -16.29 15.82 14.71
CA ASP A 686 -15.36 16.92 14.44
C ASP A 686 -14.28 16.46 13.46
N PHE A 687 -14.42 16.85 12.22
CA PHE A 687 -13.43 16.59 11.18
C PHE A 687 -12.29 17.62 11.27
N TYR A 688 -11.61 17.63 12.39
CA TYR A 688 -10.62 18.64 12.80
C TYR A 688 -9.40 18.79 11.87
N GLY A 689 -9.24 17.92 10.86
CA GLY A 689 -8.34 18.18 9.73
C GLY A 689 -8.84 19.28 8.79
N LYS A 690 -10.11 19.71 8.91
CA LYS A 690 -10.69 20.84 8.22
C LYS A 690 -10.77 22.07 9.12
N PRO A 691 -10.63 23.29 8.58
CA PRO A 691 -10.60 24.51 9.41
C PRO A 691 -11.85 24.72 10.28
N ASP A 692 -13.00 24.26 9.82
CA ASP A 692 -14.30 24.41 10.48
C ASP A 692 -14.88 23.08 11.02
N GLY A 693 -14.08 22.01 11.00
CA GLY A 693 -14.48 20.69 11.48
C GLY A 693 -15.53 19.98 10.62
N LYS A 694 -15.73 20.39 9.36
CA LYS A 694 -16.75 19.82 8.48
C LYS A 694 -16.15 19.09 7.29
N ALA A 695 -16.68 17.89 7.00
CA ALA A 695 -16.30 17.10 5.85
C ALA A 695 -16.89 17.65 4.54
N TRP A 696 -16.31 17.30 3.41
CA TRP A 696 -16.80 17.74 2.10
C TRP A 696 -17.54 16.62 1.37
N ILE A 697 -18.77 16.88 0.94
CA ILE A 697 -19.51 16.08 -0.03
C ILE A 697 -19.19 16.65 -1.42
N ILE A 698 -18.37 15.92 -2.20
CA ILE A 698 -17.80 16.44 -3.44
C ILE A 698 -18.52 15.81 -4.64
N SER A 699 -19.20 16.63 -5.43
CA SER A 699 -19.80 16.21 -6.70
C SER A 699 -18.71 16.00 -7.76
N SER A 700 -18.75 14.85 -8.42
CA SER A 700 -17.90 14.51 -9.56
C SER A 700 -18.70 13.66 -10.56
N PRO A 701 -18.60 13.91 -11.88
CA PRO A 701 -19.33 13.14 -12.87
C PRO A 701 -18.66 11.79 -13.16
N TYR A 702 -19.37 10.94 -13.90
CA TYR A 702 -18.75 9.84 -14.61
C TYR A 702 -17.95 10.39 -15.81
N GLU A 703 -16.72 9.91 -15.95
CA GLU A 703 -15.91 10.07 -17.15
C GLU A 703 -15.39 8.70 -17.60
N ALA A 704 -15.39 8.48 -18.91
CA ALA A 704 -14.90 7.23 -19.50
C ALA A 704 -13.37 7.10 -19.33
N PRO A 705 -12.82 5.87 -19.39
CA PRO A 705 -11.38 5.65 -19.43
C PRO A 705 -10.68 6.41 -20.58
N PRO A 706 -9.37 6.74 -20.42
CA PRO A 706 -8.62 7.45 -21.46
C PRO A 706 -8.47 6.67 -22.76
N GLU A 707 -8.42 5.35 -22.67
CA GLU A 707 -8.38 4.43 -23.82
C GLU A 707 -9.57 3.46 -23.72
N MET A 708 -10.20 3.18 -24.84
CA MET A 708 -11.32 2.24 -24.97
C MET A 708 -10.98 1.16 -25.98
N PRO A 709 -11.50 -0.07 -25.87
CA PRO A 709 -11.42 -1.05 -26.94
C PRO A 709 -11.94 -0.48 -28.27
N ASN A 710 -11.32 -0.89 -29.34
CA ASN A 710 -11.61 -0.46 -30.70
C ASN A 710 -11.48 -1.66 -31.68
N GLU A 711 -11.59 -1.42 -32.97
CA GLU A 711 -11.52 -2.49 -33.99
C GLU A 711 -10.17 -3.23 -34.00
N GLU A 712 -9.05 -2.55 -33.65
CA GLU A 712 -7.72 -3.16 -33.62
C GLU A 712 -7.44 -3.86 -32.29
N TYR A 713 -7.80 -3.24 -31.16
CA TYR A 713 -7.58 -3.72 -29.80
C TYR A 713 -8.94 -3.93 -29.13
N ASP A 714 -9.56 -5.06 -29.43
CA ASP A 714 -10.99 -5.33 -29.18
C ASP A 714 -11.32 -5.86 -27.79
N LEU A 715 -10.32 -6.05 -26.92
CA LEU A 715 -10.48 -6.57 -25.56
C LEU A 715 -9.92 -5.61 -24.52
N TRP A 716 -10.58 -5.58 -23.37
CA TRP A 716 -9.99 -5.00 -22.15
C TRP A 716 -8.96 -5.96 -21.54
N LEU A 717 -7.79 -5.46 -21.17
CA LEU A 717 -6.88 -6.14 -20.27
C LEU A 717 -7.04 -5.58 -18.85
N CYS A 718 -7.34 -6.44 -17.89
CA CYS A 718 -7.25 -6.14 -16.46
C CYS A 718 -6.05 -6.89 -15.85
N THR A 719 -5.23 -6.21 -15.06
CA THR A 719 -4.12 -6.84 -14.34
C THR A 719 -4.42 -6.95 -12.85
N GLY A 720 -3.83 -7.94 -12.19
CA GLY A 720 -4.08 -8.16 -10.77
C GLY A 720 -3.17 -9.18 -10.13
N ARG A 721 -3.63 -9.78 -9.04
CA ARG A 721 -2.88 -10.72 -8.19
C ARG A 721 -3.59 -12.07 -8.09
N VAL A 722 -2.88 -13.03 -7.51
CA VAL A 722 -3.40 -14.35 -7.11
C VAL A 722 -3.08 -14.60 -5.63
N LEU A 723 -3.81 -15.49 -4.99
CA LEU A 723 -3.66 -15.78 -3.55
C LEU A 723 -2.24 -16.23 -3.17
N GLU A 724 -1.66 -17.11 -4.00
CA GLU A 724 -0.41 -17.82 -3.71
C GLU A 724 0.83 -16.91 -3.82
N HIS A 725 0.75 -15.87 -4.67
CA HIS A 725 1.88 -14.99 -4.91
C HIS A 725 1.68 -13.58 -4.38
N TRP A 726 2.71 -13.10 -3.70
CA TRP A 726 2.77 -11.73 -3.23
C TRP A 726 3.37 -10.81 -4.28
N HIS A 727 2.54 -9.86 -4.76
CA HIS A 727 2.93 -8.80 -5.70
C HIS A 727 3.62 -9.36 -6.96
N THR A 728 4.89 -9.02 -7.21
CA THR A 728 5.73 -9.51 -8.32
C THR A 728 6.28 -10.92 -8.12
N GLY A 729 5.87 -11.61 -7.06
CA GLY A 729 6.29 -12.98 -6.79
C GLY A 729 7.74 -13.13 -6.29
N THR A 730 8.49 -12.04 -6.10
CA THR A 730 9.92 -12.07 -5.74
C THR A 730 10.24 -13.05 -4.61
N MET A 731 9.47 -13.05 -3.53
CA MET A 731 9.68 -13.98 -2.41
C MET A 731 8.89 -15.28 -2.58
N THR A 732 7.61 -15.19 -2.91
CA THR A 732 6.69 -16.33 -2.88
C THR A 732 6.98 -17.34 -4.00
N ARG A 733 7.53 -16.94 -5.13
CA ARG A 733 7.97 -17.89 -6.18
C ARG A 733 9.22 -18.69 -5.78
N ARG A 734 9.95 -18.27 -4.73
CA ARG A 734 11.09 -19.00 -4.14
C ARG A 734 10.64 -19.97 -3.05
N VAL A 735 9.35 -20.02 -2.74
CA VAL A 735 8.74 -21.02 -1.86
C VAL A 735 8.20 -22.15 -2.73
N PRO A 736 8.76 -23.37 -2.66
CA PRO A 736 8.41 -24.46 -3.58
C PRO A 736 6.93 -24.82 -3.59
N GLU A 737 6.26 -24.77 -2.45
CA GLU A 737 4.85 -25.10 -2.31
C GLU A 737 3.96 -24.07 -3.03
N LEU A 738 4.25 -22.79 -2.85
CA LEU A 738 3.51 -21.71 -3.50
C LEU A 738 3.78 -21.68 -5.01
N TYR A 739 5.03 -21.92 -5.41
CA TYR A 739 5.42 -22.02 -6.81
C TYR A 739 4.70 -23.17 -7.51
N LYS A 740 4.66 -24.37 -6.90
CA LYS A 740 3.97 -25.53 -7.45
C LYS A 740 2.47 -25.33 -7.56
N ALA A 741 1.87 -24.59 -6.64
CA ALA A 741 0.44 -24.30 -6.66
C ALA A 741 0.06 -23.41 -7.87
N VAL A 742 0.86 -22.39 -8.19
CA VAL A 742 0.63 -21.46 -9.30
C VAL A 742 1.98 -21.10 -9.95
N PRO A 743 2.50 -21.97 -10.85
CA PRO A 743 3.84 -21.77 -11.40
C PRO A 743 3.93 -20.64 -12.42
N ASP A 744 2.84 -20.40 -13.18
CA ASP A 744 2.79 -19.46 -14.29
C ASP A 744 1.61 -18.51 -14.18
N ALA A 745 1.79 -17.29 -14.64
CA ALA A 745 0.67 -16.41 -14.91
C ALA A 745 -0.04 -16.87 -16.19
N LEU A 746 -1.37 -16.82 -16.18
CA LEU A 746 -2.23 -17.24 -17.27
C LEU A 746 -3.12 -16.08 -17.72
N CYS A 747 -3.52 -16.09 -18.99
CA CYS A 747 -4.55 -15.21 -19.52
C CYS A 747 -5.92 -15.84 -19.27
N PHE A 748 -6.62 -15.37 -18.26
CA PHE A 748 -8.01 -15.78 -18.04
C PHE A 748 -8.92 -15.05 -19.02
N MET A 749 -9.77 -15.80 -19.71
CA MET A 749 -10.60 -15.32 -20.82
C MET A 749 -11.95 -16.02 -20.83
N HIS A 750 -12.98 -15.31 -21.27
CA HIS A 750 -14.28 -15.91 -21.47
C HIS A 750 -14.23 -16.99 -22.56
N HIS A 751 -14.89 -18.11 -22.34
CA HIS A 751 -14.79 -19.26 -23.27
C HIS A 751 -15.32 -18.95 -24.69
N GLU A 752 -16.33 -18.10 -24.81
CA GLU A 752 -16.86 -17.68 -26.11
C GLU A 752 -15.88 -16.75 -26.85
N ASP A 753 -15.20 -15.85 -26.15
CA ASP A 753 -14.15 -15.01 -26.74
C ASP A 753 -12.97 -15.84 -27.24
N ALA A 754 -12.61 -16.88 -26.48
CA ALA A 754 -11.58 -17.83 -26.91
C ALA A 754 -12.03 -18.61 -28.15
N GLN A 755 -13.25 -19.13 -28.14
CA GLN A 755 -13.82 -19.87 -29.28
C GLN A 755 -13.90 -19.03 -30.55
N ALA A 756 -14.35 -17.77 -30.44
CA ALA A 756 -14.43 -16.82 -31.56
C ALA A 756 -13.06 -16.56 -32.22
N ARG A 757 -11.96 -16.75 -31.45
CA ARG A 757 -10.58 -16.61 -31.95
C ARG A 757 -9.87 -17.92 -32.26
N GLY A 758 -10.62 -19.05 -32.28
CA GLY A 758 -10.05 -20.37 -32.52
C GLY A 758 -9.08 -20.84 -31.43
N LEU A 759 -9.22 -20.31 -30.18
CA LEU A 759 -8.37 -20.62 -29.06
C LEU A 759 -8.96 -21.70 -28.16
N ARG A 760 -8.10 -22.54 -27.61
CA ARG A 760 -8.41 -23.54 -26.61
C ARG A 760 -7.65 -23.27 -25.33
N ARG A 761 -8.14 -23.79 -24.21
CA ARG A 761 -7.42 -23.80 -22.94
C ARG A 761 -6.02 -24.39 -23.12
N GLY A 762 -5.00 -23.67 -22.68
CA GLY A 762 -3.60 -24.08 -22.79
C GLY A 762 -2.87 -23.58 -24.03
N ASP A 763 -3.59 -23.07 -25.05
CA ASP A 763 -2.96 -22.46 -26.22
C ASP A 763 -2.10 -21.27 -25.81
N GLU A 764 -0.94 -21.13 -26.43
CA GLU A 764 -0.10 -19.96 -26.28
C GLU A 764 -0.60 -18.82 -27.15
N VAL A 765 -0.69 -17.64 -26.57
CA VAL A 765 -1.16 -16.44 -27.27
C VAL A 765 -0.22 -15.27 -27.06
N LEU A 766 -0.24 -14.36 -28.01
CA LEU A 766 0.37 -13.05 -27.94
C LEU A 766 -0.72 -12.04 -27.57
N ILE A 767 -0.58 -11.38 -26.44
CA ILE A 767 -1.38 -10.21 -26.07
C ILE A 767 -0.58 -8.98 -26.41
N SER A 768 -1.13 -8.09 -27.21
CA SER A 768 -0.38 -6.91 -27.70
C SER A 768 -1.24 -5.65 -27.78
N ASN A 769 -0.57 -4.52 -27.72
CA ASN A 769 -1.06 -3.19 -28.08
C ASN A 769 0.09 -2.33 -28.61
N SER A 770 -0.12 -1.02 -28.83
CA SER A 770 0.91 -0.11 -29.37
C SER A 770 2.19 -0.04 -28.54
N ARG A 771 2.15 -0.39 -27.24
CA ARG A 771 3.29 -0.27 -26.29
C ARG A 771 4.14 -1.54 -26.20
N GLY A 772 3.64 -2.65 -26.67
CA GLY A 772 4.37 -3.91 -26.64
C GLY A 772 3.51 -5.16 -26.72
N GLU A 773 4.13 -6.28 -26.39
CA GLU A 773 3.51 -7.60 -26.46
C GLU A 773 3.98 -8.53 -25.33
N VAL A 774 3.14 -9.47 -24.95
CA VAL A 774 3.46 -10.54 -23.99
C VAL A 774 2.95 -11.90 -24.48
N ARG A 775 3.74 -12.95 -24.27
CA ARG A 775 3.34 -14.34 -24.52
C ARG A 775 2.81 -14.96 -23.23
N VAL A 776 1.64 -15.61 -23.33
CA VAL A 776 0.97 -16.21 -22.17
C VAL A 776 0.03 -17.33 -22.62
N ARG A 777 -0.23 -18.30 -21.74
CA ARG A 777 -1.19 -19.38 -22.04
C ARG A 777 -2.61 -19.00 -21.61
N VAL A 778 -3.58 -19.42 -22.44
CA VAL A 778 -5.01 -19.16 -22.21
C VAL A 778 -5.58 -20.09 -21.14
N GLU A 779 -6.40 -19.54 -20.23
CA GLU A 779 -7.20 -20.27 -19.25
C GLU A 779 -8.69 -19.86 -19.36
N THR A 780 -9.58 -20.80 -19.66
CA THR A 780 -11.02 -20.54 -19.85
C THR A 780 -11.91 -21.14 -18.75
N ARG A 781 -11.33 -21.89 -17.81
CA ARG A 781 -12.07 -22.62 -16.73
C ARG A 781 -11.52 -22.34 -15.34
N GLY A 782 -10.65 -21.36 -15.21
CA GLY A 782 -10.01 -21.02 -13.94
C GLY A 782 -10.95 -20.35 -12.93
N ARG A 783 -10.41 -20.06 -11.74
CA ARG A 783 -11.14 -19.39 -10.66
C ARG A 783 -11.47 -17.93 -10.96
N ASN A 784 -10.66 -17.27 -11.80
CA ASN A 784 -10.96 -15.94 -12.31
C ASN A 784 -11.75 -16.09 -13.63
N LYS A 785 -12.96 -15.48 -13.66
CA LYS A 785 -13.90 -15.63 -14.79
C LYS A 785 -14.23 -14.24 -15.34
N PRO A 786 -13.43 -13.73 -16.27
CA PRO A 786 -13.75 -12.48 -16.94
C PRO A 786 -15.05 -12.59 -17.75
N PRO A 787 -15.86 -11.52 -17.84
CA PRO A 787 -16.94 -11.45 -18.80
C PRO A 787 -16.43 -11.38 -20.23
N LYS A 788 -17.31 -11.51 -21.23
CA LYS A 788 -16.98 -11.23 -22.62
C LYS A 788 -16.37 -9.84 -22.79
N GLY A 789 -15.38 -9.73 -23.64
CA GLY A 789 -14.69 -8.46 -23.93
C GLY A 789 -13.62 -8.06 -22.92
N LEU A 790 -13.35 -8.91 -21.90
CA LEU A 790 -12.31 -8.65 -20.90
C LEU A 790 -11.44 -9.87 -20.71
N VAL A 791 -10.12 -9.64 -20.56
CA VAL A 791 -9.15 -10.66 -20.12
C VAL A 791 -8.44 -10.20 -18.86
N PHE A 792 -8.07 -11.18 -18.03
CA PHE A 792 -7.33 -10.94 -16.78
C PHE A 792 -5.99 -11.67 -16.81
N VAL A 793 -4.91 -10.93 -16.53
CA VAL A 793 -3.55 -11.50 -16.43
C VAL A 793 -2.91 -11.04 -15.12
N PRO A 794 -2.52 -11.95 -14.21
CA PRO A 794 -1.81 -11.58 -13.00
C PRO A 794 -0.35 -11.21 -13.31
N PHE A 795 0.19 -10.19 -12.60
CA PHE A 795 1.51 -9.60 -12.91
C PHE A 795 2.68 -10.19 -12.08
N PHE A 796 2.49 -11.31 -11.40
CA PHE A 796 3.53 -11.89 -10.53
C PHE A 796 4.70 -12.56 -11.30
N ASP A 797 4.52 -12.85 -12.57
CA ASP A 797 5.48 -13.62 -13.37
C ASP A 797 6.45 -12.69 -14.12
N ALA A 798 7.72 -12.70 -13.67
CA ALA A 798 8.78 -11.90 -14.26
C ALA A 798 9.09 -12.20 -15.74
N ARG A 799 8.67 -13.38 -16.24
CA ARG A 799 8.87 -13.78 -17.64
C ARG A 799 7.89 -13.11 -18.60
N ILE A 800 6.76 -12.61 -18.09
CA ILE A 800 5.68 -12.05 -18.90
C ILE A 800 5.72 -10.53 -18.95
N LEU A 801 6.00 -9.85 -17.82
CA LEU A 801 6.04 -8.39 -17.68
C LEU A 801 4.80 -7.69 -18.27
N VAL A 802 3.60 -8.17 -17.91
CA VAL A 802 2.33 -7.72 -18.48
C VAL A 802 2.11 -6.20 -18.38
N ASN A 803 2.71 -5.55 -17.39
CA ASN A 803 2.56 -4.10 -17.19
C ASN A 803 3.26 -3.25 -18.26
N LYS A 804 4.08 -3.84 -19.15
CA LYS A 804 4.58 -3.09 -20.33
C LYS A 804 3.47 -2.67 -21.29
N LEU A 805 2.29 -3.33 -21.23
CA LEU A 805 1.11 -3.00 -22.03
C LEU A 805 0.32 -1.82 -21.43
N ILE A 806 0.56 -1.46 -20.20
CA ILE A 806 -0.20 -0.44 -19.46
C ILE A 806 0.31 0.96 -19.82
N LEU A 807 -0.62 1.86 -20.15
CA LEU A 807 -0.33 3.28 -20.31
C LEU A 807 0.09 3.90 -18.97
N ASP A 808 1.05 4.80 -18.97
CA ASP A 808 1.50 5.53 -17.78
C ASP A 808 0.59 6.72 -17.41
N ALA A 809 -0.71 6.58 -17.74
CA ALA A 809 -1.75 7.49 -17.30
C ALA A 809 -1.93 7.41 -15.77
N THR A 810 -2.20 8.54 -15.17
CA THR A 810 -2.42 8.65 -13.73
C THR A 810 -3.71 9.42 -13.43
N ASP A 811 -4.24 9.21 -12.24
CA ASP A 811 -5.17 10.17 -11.65
C ASP A 811 -4.45 11.53 -11.50
N PRO A 812 -4.96 12.62 -12.08
CA PRO A 812 -4.27 13.91 -12.05
C PRO A 812 -4.07 14.51 -10.67
N LEU A 813 -4.88 14.11 -9.68
CA LEU A 813 -4.83 14.63 -8.33
C LEU A 813 -3.84 13.84 -7.45
N SER A 814 -3.97 12.52 -7.44
CA SER A 814 -3.15 11.64 -6.62
C SER A 814 -1.85 11.20 -7.30
N LYS A 815 -1.74 11.36 -8.62
CA LYS A 815 -0.65 10.82 -9.45
C LYS A 815 -0.56 9.28 -9.40
N GLN A 816 -1.65 8.62 -9.03
CA GLN A 816 -1.73 7.17 -9.00
C GLN A 816 -1.97 6.60 -10.40
N THR A 817 -1.18 5.59 -10.76
CA THR A 817 -1.24 4.94 -12.07
C THR A 817 -2.48 4.09 -12.25
N ASP A 818 -3.02 4.09 -13.46
CA ASP A 818 -4.10 3.21 -13.89
C ASP A 818 -3.55 1.86 -14.39
N PHE A 819 -3.77 0.79 -13.61
CA PHE A 819 -3.33 -0.57 -13.95
C PHE A 819 -4.47 -1.51 -14.31
N LYS A 820 -5.73 -1.05 -14.21
CA LYS A 820 -6.86 -1.97 -14.23
C LYS A 820 -7.54 -2.10 -15.58
N LYS A 821 -7.09 -1.32 -16.54
CA LYS A 821 -7.67 -1.36 -17.89
C LYS A 821 -6.74 -0.77 -18.94
N CYS A 822 -6.58 -1.47 -20.04
CA CYS A 822 -6.08 -0.95 -21.29
C CYS A 822 -6.62 -1.82 -22.45
N PRO A 823 -6.78 -1.27 -23.66
CA PRO A 823 -7.19 -2.07 -24.81
C PRO A 823 -6.03 -2.95 -25.32
N VAL A 824 -6.36 -4.16 -25.70
CA VAL A 824 -5.42 -5.15 -26.25
C VAL A 824 -6.07 -6.00 -27.34
N LYS A 825 -5.24 -6.62 -28.19
CA LYS A 825 -5.64 -7.73 -29.06
C LYS A 825 -4.93 -9.01 -28.66
N ILE A 826 -5.55 -10.13 -28.99
CA ILE A 826 -5.00 -11.46 -28.73
C ILE A 826 -4.90 -12.24 -30.04
N THR A 827 -3.71 -12.75 -30.33
CA THR A 827 -3.43 -13.60 -31.47
C THR A 827 -2.84 -14.93 -31.03
N LYS A 828 -3.23 -16.02 -31.69
CA LYS A 828 -2.66 -17.34 -31.44
C LYS A 828 -1.19 -17.36 -31.88
N VAL A 829 -0.31 -17.89 -31.03
CA VAL A 829 1.06 -18.24 -31.46
C VAL A 829 0.99 -19.55 -32.25
N ALA A 830 1.58 -19.55 -33.44
CA ALA A 830 1.58 -20.69 -34.34
C ALA A 830 2.36 -21.88 -33.77
#